data_67904e52c1fcc150a7dc67926ce59c15
#
_entry.id   67904e52c1fcc150a7dc67926ce59c15
#
_cell.length_a   1.000
_cell.length_b   1.000
_cell.length_c   1.000
_cell.angle_alpha   90.00
_cell.angle_beta   90.00
_cell.angle_gamma   90.00
#
_symmetry.space_group_name_H-M   'P 1'
#
loop_
_entity.id
_entity.type
_entity.pdbx_description
1 polymer ?
#
loop_
_entity_poly.entity_id
_entity_poly.type
_entity_poly.pdbx_seq_one_letter_code
_entity_poly.pdbx_strand_id
1 'polypeptide(L)'
;MSGSENAHSGLTRRGFLKATAAGTAASALIGGVSLGAFASELRSGQPENAGDSIYQGICRPNCGQCCAIDVHVRDGKVVKTAMTHIPDSPEVNRICLRGLSHPYRIYDPERIKYPLRRVGERGSGEWERISWDEAAEEIAQKWAEIQEKYGSQAVAQYAISGGYGVFTTNHPVYLRLNNLINGSKITGCVDMANAVGINRVVGWGEGVWSTNDARDVVNAKNLFIWADNWSEAQIQEWRFFCDAIESGVNTIVIDPVYTITASKANKWVSVRPGSDAALILSMIDVIISEGLTDVTFLQEHTVAPFLVKSTDGSFLRQSDLSGTSTAETDKGDELRTFDVHAANRNTGTSAEVESPILVWDEACGALVEVEKAVNPAIEGEFEFNGIPCKTAFTLLAEEVAQYSPEKAAEICDVPADTIRELARLCADGPVTHRMGWGSQSYVNGAHPAHALITIAAITGQIGYPGASCGAADWSASSGWAQSYAPKYGASSSPTLPVLALPEIIESGEYGGEPFALKAMLIHHGNPLCTSVDMNRLKRTVFDQLEHIVVVDSVMTDTACYSDLVLPVAQWFEFEDITGGGQTNFYTGFNEKAIEPLHESKTDSDIARLIAEKMGLGEYFTETDAEILDDAMLSSETCQKLGLSYASLKESKLVPQRTGVKIAFEGAKFTTPSGRMEFYVEKPVAFSNYGQDIDVERERLPRFFPPGEAWPENEKYEKYPLTLMTSRTKYQVHGQWFSVRNLRELDPDPTFRINPADARARGVEDGAWAEIFNDRGHCVAKCIYSEAVRPGSVVYMKNWAAKYFKAGSWAEVLSLEFDPVTVNHCFMDALVDVRPWSQED
;
A
#
# COMPACT_ATOMS: atom_id res chain seq x y z
N MET A 1 24.50 -62.62 26.30
CA MET A 1 23.49 -62.83 25.26
C MET A 1 23.17 -61.47 24.66
N SER A 2 23.84 -61.21 23.68
CA SER A 2 23.73 -60.48 22.41
C SER A 2 22.52 -59.58 22.26
N GLY A 3 22.74 -58.26 22.35
CA GLY A 3 21.90 -57.19 21.85
C GLY A 3 22.55 -56.53 20.64
N SER A 4 21.87 -56.53 19.54
CA SER A 4 22.30 -55.88 18.30
C SER A 4 21.94 -54.40 18.29
N GLU A 5 22.94 -53.56 18.28
CA GLU A 5 22.78 -52.13 17.99
C GLU A 5 22.60 -51.90 16.49
N ASN A 6 21.46 -51.37 16.09
CA ASN A 6 21.24 -50.79 14.76
C ASN A 6 21.71 -49.34 14.72
N ALA A 7 22.86 -49.09 14.13
CA ALA A 7 23.38 -47.78 13.83
C ALA A 7 22.71 -47.23 12.55
N HIS A 8 21.80 -46.28 12.67
CA HIS A 8 21.36 -45.44 11.57
C HIS A 8 22.44 -44.36 11.29
N SER A 9 23.27 -44.62 10.26
CA SER A 9 24.19 -43.63 9.73
C SER A 9 23.42 -42.67 8.82
N GLY A 10 22.94 -41.52 9.37
CA GLY A 10 22.41 -40.45 8.58
C GLY A 10 23.53 -39.73 7.81
N LEU A 11 23.40 -39.66 6.47
CA LEU A 11 24.28 -38.87 5.62
C LEU A 11 24.15 -37.36 6.02
N THR A 12 25.26 -36.75 6.43
CA THR A 12 25.30 -35.34 6.71
C THR A 12 25.19 -34.51 5.41
N ARG A 13 24.59 -33.34 5.47
CA ARG A 13 24.43 -32.39 4.35
C ARG A 13 25.74 -32.14 3.57
N ARG A 14 26.88 -32.19 4.26
CA ARG A 14 28.23 -32.05 3.67
C ARG A 14 28.68 -33.32 2.93
N GLY A 15 28.20 -34.49 3.33
CA GLY A 15 28.43 -35.76 2.64
C GLY A 15 27.63 -35.85 1.35
N PHE A 16 26.39 -35.37 1.36
CA PHE A 16 25.54 -35.28 0.16
C PHE A 16 26.12 -34.34 -0.91
N LEU A 17 26.56 -33.15 -0.51
CA LEU A 17 27.19 -32.17 -1.43
C LEU A 17 28.52 -32.68 -2.01
N LYS A 18 29.32 -33.45 -1.25
CA LYS A 18 30.55 -34.07 -1.77
C LYS A 18 30.26 -35.21 -2.73
N ALA A 19 29.19 -35.96 -2.52
CA ALA A 19 28.78 -37.03 -3.43
C ALA A 19 28.23 -36.44 -4.75
N THR A 20 27.50 -35.30 -4.70
CA THR A 20 27.02 -34.60 -5.90
C THR A 20 28.17 -33.97 -6.71
N ALA A 21 29.15 -33.35 -6.03
CA ALA A 21 30.32 -32.77 -6.70
C ALA A 21 31.25 -33.79 -7.31
N ALA A 22 31.36 -34.98 -6.71
CA ALA A 22 32.14 -36.11 -7.29
C ALA A 22 31.43 -36.76 -8.49
N GLY A 23 30.10 -36.78 -8.48
CA GLY A 23 29.29 -37.25 -9.62
C GLY A 23 29.39 -36.34 -10.85
N THR A 24 29.41 -35.00 -10.64
CA THR A 24 29.55 -34.01 -11.72
C THR A 24 30.95 -33.98 -12.31
N ALA A 25 32.00 -34.23 -11.52
CA ALA A 25 33.37 -34.30 -12.05
C ALA A 25 33.65 -35.58 -12.87
N ALA A 26 32.97 -36.68 -12.57
CA ALA A 26 33.13 -37.93 -13.32
C ALA A 26 32.40 -37.92 -14.68
N SER A 27 31.32 -37.15 -14.80
CA SER A 27 30.56 -37.02 -16.07
C SER A 27 31.19 -36.03 -17.06
N ALA A 28 32.11 -35.17 -16.63
CA ALA A 28 32.82 -34.26 -17.50
C ALA A 28 33.98 -34.89 -18.32
N LEU A 29 34.30 -36.17 -18.03
CA LEU A 29 35.41 -36.89 -18.68
C LEU A 29 34.97 -37.90 -19.77
N ILE A 30 33.65 -38.07 -19.99
CA ILE A 30 33.14 -38.96 -21.04
C ILE A 30 32.13 -38.21 -21.92
N GLY A 31 32.62 -37.65 -23.02
CA GLY A 31 31.83 -37.23 -24.17
C GLY A 31 31.06 -35.94 -24.08
N GLY A 32 31.47 -34.96 -24.86
CA GLY A 32 30.94 -33.62 -25.05
C GLY A 32 29.41 -33.43 -25.20
N VAL A 33 28.69 -33.53 -24.11
CA VAL A 33 27.31 -33.06 -24.03
C VAL A 33 27.35 -31.69 -23.36
N SER A 34 26.90 -30.66 -24.06
CA SER A 34 26.86 -29.29 -23.54
C SER A 34 25.97 -29.20 -22.28
N LEU A 35 26.35 -28.37 -21.30
CA LEU A 35 25.53 -28.06 -20.12
C LEU A 35 24.08 -27.69 -20.48
N GLY A 36 23.83 -27.19 -21.69
CA GLY A 36 22.51 -26.90 -22.22
C GLY A 36 21.62 -28.15 -22.43
N ALA A 37 22.23 -29.26 -22.84
CA ALA A 37 21.49 -30.54 -23.00
C ALA A 37 21.11 -31.14 -21.64
N PHE A 38 21.98 -31.03 -20.62
CA PHE A 38 21.69 -31.53 -19.27
C PHE A 38 20.60 -30.68 -18.56
N ALA A 39 20.57 -29.37 -18.81
CA ALA A 39 19.49 -28.48 -18.33
C ALA A 39 18.15 -28.80 -19.03
N SER A 40 18.18 -29.24 -20.30
CA SER A 40 16.97 -29.68 -21.01
C SER A 40 16.45 -31.05 -20.53
N GLU A 41 17.34 -31.98 -20.13
CA GLU A 41 16.95 -33.26 -19.57
C GLU A 41 16.44 -33.19 -18.12
N LEU A 42 16.93 -32.27 -17.31
CA LEU A 42 16.32 -31.96 -15.99
C LEU A 42 14.94 -31.33 -16.08
N ARG A 43 14.62 -30.67 -17.21
CA ARG A 43 13.23 -30.26 -17.53
C ARG A 43 12.32 -31.41 -17.86
N SER A 44 12.85 -32.54 -18.35
CA SER A 44 12.08 -33.71 -18.76
C SER A 44 11.75 -34.69 -17.62
N GLY A 45 12.15 -34.41 -16.39
CA GLY A 45 11.92 -35.26 -15.22
C GLY A 45 10.57 -35.10 -14.49
N GLN A 46 9.74 -34.17 -14.93
CA GLN A 46 8.31 -34.19 -14.59
C GLN A 46 7.57 -34.81 -15.77
N PRO A 47 6.59 -35.72 -15.55
CA PRO A 47 5.75 -36.19 -16.64
C PRO A 47 5.04 -34.96 -17.20
N GLU A 48 5.54 -34.41 -18.32
CA GLU A 48 4.72 -33.51 -19.14
C GLU A 48 3.41 -34.26 -19.38
N ASN A 49 2.31 -33.69 -18.91
CA ASN A 49 1.00 -34.14 -19.34
C ASN A 49 0.95 -33.82 -20.84
N ALA A 50 1.30 -34.80 -21.65
CA ALA A 50 1.29 -34.68 -23.10
C ALA A 50 -0.15 -34.31 -23.52
N GLY A 51 -0.41 -32.99 -23.69
CA GLY A 51 -1.72 -32.47 -24.08
C GLY A 51 -2.10 -31.11 -23.47
N ASP A 52 -1.34 -30.54 -22.53
CA ASP A 52 -1.65 -29.21 -22.02
C ASP A 52 -1.03 -28.12 -22.91
N SER A 53 -1.83 -27.11 -23.28
CA SER A 53 -1.32 -25.84 -23.81
C SER A 53 -0.93 -24.95 -22.63
N ILE A 54 0.23 -24.28 -22.72
CA ILE A 54 0.74 -23.39 -21.67
C ILE A 54 0.70 -21.97 -22.16
N TYR A 55 0.07 -21.07 -21.37
CA TYR A 55 -0.03 -19.66 -21.64
C TYR A 55 0.70 -18.87 -20.54
N GLN A 56 1.29 -17.73 -20.91
CA GLN A 56 1.86 -16.81 -19.94
C GLN A 56 0.75 -16.06 -19.22
N GLY A 57 0.67 -16.25 -17.93
CA GLY A 57 -0.20 -15.46 -17.05
C GLY A 57 0.60 -14.58 -16.08
N ILE A 58 -0.06 -13.58 -15.52
CA ILE A 58 0.47 -12.78 -14.42
C ILE A 58 -0.53 -12.87 -13.26
N CYS A 59 -0.06 -13.31 -12.10
CA CYS A 59 -0.84 -13.28 -10.87
C CYS A 59 -0.85 -11.85 -10.32
N ARG A 60 -1.98 -11.15 -10.42
CA ARG A 60 -2.11 -9.69 -10.25
C ARG A 60 -3.02 -9.21 -9.11
N PRO A 61 -3.20 -9.94 -8.00
CA PRO A 61 -4.02 -9.43 -6.91
C PRO A 61 -3.34 -8.24 -6.23
N ASN A 62 -4.10 -7.54 -5.40
CA ASN A 62 -3.63 -6.35 -4.67
C ASN A 62 -2.59 -6.65 -3.56
N CYS A 63 -1.79 -7.71 -3.72
CA CYS A 63 -0.58 -7.95 -2.94
C CYS A 63 0.66 -7.27 -3.55
N GLY A 64 0.52 -6.67 -4.74
CA GLY A 64 1.57 -5.89 -5.38
C GLY A 64 2.76 -6.67 -5.95
N GLN A 65 2.70 -8.00 -6.05
CA GLN A 65 3.88 -8.77 -6.42
C GLN A 65 3.97 -9.12 -7.91
N CYS A 66 2.87 -9.11 -8.65
CA CYS A 66 2.80 -9.37 -10.11
C CYS A 66 3.59 -10.60 -10.55
N CYS A 67 3.42 -11.74 -9.88
CA CYS A 67 4.18 -12.96 -10.15
C CYS A 67 3.85 -13.53 -11.55
N ALA A 68 4.88 -13.83 -12.35
CA ALA A 68 4.72 -14.56 -13.61
C ALA A 68 4.36 -16.02 -13.34
N ILE A 69 3.35 -16.52 -14.03
CA ILE A 69 2.82 -17.88 -13.87
C ILE A 69 2.51 -18.54 -15.20
N ASP A 70 2.79 -19.82 -15.28
CA ASP A 70 2.39 -20.68 -16.38
C ASP A 70 0.95 -21.16 -16.14
N VAL A 71 0.06 -20.89 -17.09
CA VAL A 71 -1.34 -21.29 -17.06
C VAL A 71 -1.52 -22.50 -17.97
N HIS A 72 -1.76 -23.67 -17.39
CA HIS A 72 -1.95 -24.91 -18.11
C HIS A 72 -3.43 -25.08 -18.48
N VAL A 73 -3.68 -25.23 -19.77
CA VAL A 73 -5.03 -25.42 -20.32
C VAL A 73 -5.13 -26.78 -21.00
N ARG A 74 -6.15 -27.55 -20.64
CA ARG A 74 -6.52 -28.85 -21.23
C ARG A 74 -8.00 -28.83 -21.59
N ASP A 75 -8.31 -29.19 -22.82
CA ASP A 75 -9.72 -29.23 -23.33
C ASP A 75 -10.46 -27.91 -23.07
N GLY A 76 -9.76 -26.77 -23.27
CA GLY A 76 -10.30 -25.43 -23.08
C GLY A 76 -10.51 -25.01 -21.61
N LYS A 77 -9.97 -25.76 -20.64
CA LYS A 77 -10.05 -25.48 -19.20
C LYS A 77 -8.70 -25.26 -18.58
N VAL A 78 -8.57 -24.26 -17.73
CA VAL A 78 -7.39 -24.09 -16.87
C VAL A 78 -7.39 -25.20 -15.82
N VAL A 79 -6.40 -26.08 -15.89
CA VAL A 79 -6.28 -27.25 -14.99
C VAL A 79 -5.24 -27.06 -13.90
N LYS A 80 -4.28 -26.16 -14.12
CA LYS A 80 -3.17 -25.91 -13.20
C LYS A 80 -2.58 -24.54 -13.46
N THR A 81 -2.10 -23.89 -12.40
CA THR A 81 -1.14 -22.78 -12.51
C THR A 81 0.18 -23.19 -11.85
N ALA A 82 1.28 -22.75 -12.40
CA ALA A 82 2.62 -23.02 -11.92
C ALA A 82 3.47 -21.74 -11.98
N MET A 83 4.61 -21.73 -11.33
CA MET A 83 5.58 -20.65 -11.43
C MET A 83 6.21 -20.66 -12.84
N THR A 84 6.29 -19.50 -13.49
CA THR A 84 7.10 -19.34 -14.70
C THR A 84 8.57 -19.37 -14.34
N HIS A 85 9.37 -20.12 -15.07
CA HIS A 85 10.82 -20.16 -14.88
C HIS A 85 11.50 -19.01 -15.63
N ILE A 86 12.07 -18.07 -14.89
CA ILE A 86 12.85 -16.94 -15.41
C ILE A 86 14.34 -17.28 -15.23
N PRO A 87 15.09 -17.60 -16.29
CA PRO A 87 16.45 -18.13 -16.17
C PRO A 87 17.43 -17.16 -15.49
N ASP A 88 17.33 -15.89 -15.81
CA ASP A 88 18.28 -14.86 -15.36
C ASP A 88 17.92 -14.24 -14.00
N SER A 89 16.82 -14.67 -13.40
CA SER A 89 16.33 -14.18 -12.10
C SER A 89 15.71 -15.28 -11.27
N PRO A 90 16.48 -16.31 -10.90
CA PRO A 90 15.94 -17.47 -10.19
C PRO A 90 15.42 -17.14 -8.78
N GLU A 91 15.86 -16.05 -8.21
CA GLU A 91 15.41 -15.56 -6.90
C GLU A 91 13.95 -15.11 -6.89
N VAL A 92 13.38 -14.76 -8.04
CA VAL A 92 11.96 -14.39 -8.18
C VAL A 92 11.09 -15.53 -8.71
N ASN A 93 11.67 -16.69 -9.01
CA ASN A 93 10.95 -17.90 -9.46
C ASN A 93 10.19 -18.53 -8.29
N ARG A 94 9.02 -18.01 -7.97
CA ARG A 94 8.18 -18.50 -6.88
C ARG A 94 6.73 -18.07 -7.04
N ILE A 95 5.85 -18.87 -6.46
CA ILE A 95 4.41 -18.65 -6.44
C ILE A 95 3.89 -19.05 -5.06
N CYS A 96 3.01 -18.23 -4.50
CA CYS A 96 2.35 -18.56 -3.24
C CYS A 96 1.09 -19.42 -3.48
N LEU A 97 0.50 -19.90 -2.39
CA LEU A 97 -0.68 -20.76 -2.46
C LEU A 97 -1.87 -20.10 -3.20
N ARG A 98 -2.04 -18.78 -3.07
CA ARG A 98 -3.06 -18.02 -3.83
C ARG A 98 -2.84 -18.11 -5.34
N GLY A 99 -1.59 -17.94 -5.79
CA GLY A 99 -1.23 -18.10 -7.20
C GLY A 99 -1.47 -19.52 -7.73
N LEU A 100 -1.26 -20.56 -6.90
CA LEU A 100 -1.58 -21.95 -7.22
C LEU A 100 -3.09 -22.23 -7.24
N SER A 101 -3.90 -21.37 -6.61
CA SER A 101 -5.35 -21.56 -6.45
C SER A 101 -6.19 -20.96 -7.57
N HIS A 102 -5.59 -20.38 -8.61
CA HIS A 102 -6.33 -19.80 -9.73
C HIS A 102 -7.36 -20.73 -10.40
N PRO A 103 -7.10 -22.05 -10.60
CA PRO A 103 -8.14 -22.92 -11.15
C PRO A 103 -9.41 -22.93 -10.29
N TYR A 104 -9.27 -22.96 -8.97
CA TYR A 104 -10.42 -22.91 -8.05
C TYR A 104 -11.13 -21.54 -8.07
N ARG A 105 -10.38 -20.44 -8.30
CA ARG A 105 -10.96 -19.10 -8.43
C ARG A 105 -11.73 -18.93 -9.74
N ILE A 106 -11.18 -19.40 -10.85
CA ILE A 106 -11.82 -19.31 -12.18
C ILE A 106 -13.13 -20.07 -12.22
N TYR A 107 -13.15 -21.28 -11.65
CA TYR A 107 -14.33 -22.17 -11.62
C TYR A 107 -15.05 -22.11 -10.26
N ASP A 108 -14.96 -20.99 -9.56
CA ASP A 108 -15.67 -20.81 -8.28
C ASP A 108 -17.19 -20.96 -8.49
N PRO A 109 -17.87 -21.79 -7.71
CA PRO A 109 -19.33 -21.93 -7.79
C PRO A 109 -20.09 -20.63 -7.52
N GLU A 110 -19.50 -19.73 -6.74
CA GLU A 110 -20.08 -18.42 -6.40
C GLU A 110 -19.86 -17.37 -7.50
N ARG A 111 -19.21 -17.72 -8.60
CA ARG A 111 -18.98 -16.81 -9.72
C ARG A 111 -20.31 -16.33 -10.30
N ILE A 112 -20.44 -15.00 -10.49
CA ILE A 112 -21.58 -14.38 -11.16
C ILE A 112 -21.58 -14.81 -12.64
N LYS A 113 -22.72 -15.30 -13.12
CA LYS A 113 -22.81 -15.95 -14.43
C LYS A 113 -23.47 -15.11 -15.50
N TYR A 114 -24.32 -14.19 -15.11
CA TYR A 114 -25.14 -13.33 -15.97
C TYR A 114 -25.49 -12.04 -15.22
N PRO A 115 -25.91 -10.98 -15.92
CA PRO A 115 -26.35 -9.75 -15.26
C PRO A 115 -27.55 -10.02 -14.35
N LEU A 116 -27.52 -9.37 -13.17
CA LEU A 116 -28.54 -9.50 -12.12
C LEU A 116 -29.11 -8.14 -11.76
N ARG A 117 -30.44 -8.07 -11.67
CA ARG A 117 -31.21 -6.93 -11.15
C ARG A 117 -31.79 -7.29 -9.81
N ARG A 118 -31.69 -6.42 -8.85
CA ARG A 118 -32.32 -6.57 -7.55
C ARG A 118 -33.84 -6.41 -7.65
N VAL A 119 -34.60 -7.29 -7.01
CA VAL A 119 -36.07 -7.24 -6.97
C VAL A 119 -36.62 -6.99 -5.56
N GLY A 120 -35.85 -7.29 -4.50
CA GLY A 120 -36.19 -7.02 -3.11
C GLY A 120 -35.55 -5.75 -2.57
N GLU A 121 -35.53 -5.60 -1.24
CA GLU A 121 -34.76 -4.55 -0.57
C GLU A 121 -33.25 -4.76 -0.73
N ARG A 122 -32.45 -3.70 -0.62
CA ARG A 122 -30.97 -3.80 -0.68
C ARG A 122 -30.48 -4.72 0.44
N GLY A 123 -29.65 -5.68 0.07
CA GLY A 123 -29.14 -6.70 0.99
C GLY A 123 -30.05 -7.90 1.22
N SER A 124 -31.28 -7.95 0.65
CA SER A 124 -32.22 -9.09 0.81
C SER A 124 -31.72 -10.38 0.13
N GLY A 125 -30.83 -10.26 -0.86
CA GLY A 125 -30.38 -11.38 -1.67
C GLY A 125 -31.37 -11.82 -2.77
N GLU A 126 -32.38 -11.02 -3.05
CA GLU A 126 -33.39 -11.31 -4.06
C GLU A 126 -33.03 -10.70 -5.42
N TRP A 127 -32.77 -11.56 -6.40
CA TRP A 127 -32.25 -11.17 -7.71
C TRP A 127 -33.02 -11.80 -8.85
N GLU A 128 -33.23 -11.06 -9.93
CA GLU A 128 -33.67 -11.61 -11.22
C GLU A 128 -32.52 -11.52 -12.25
N ARG A 129 -32.46 -12.53 -13.11
CA ARG A 129 -31.55 -12.50 -14.25
C ARG A 129 -32.15 -11.60 -15.35
N ILE A 130 -31.32 -10.71 -15.89
CA ILE A 130 -31.65 -9.86 -17.04
C ILE A 130 -30.62 -10.07 -18.15
N SER A 131 -30.91 -9.55 -19.35
CA SER A 131 -29.93 -9.53 -20.43
C SER A 131 -28.91 -8.36 -20.26
N TRP A 132 -27.80 -8.46 -20.96
CA TRP A 132 -26.83 -7.35 -21.06
C TRP A 132 -27.44 -6.08 -21.68
N ASP A 133 -28.33 -6.25 -22.63
CA ASP A 133 -29.01 -5.14 -23.30
C ASP A 133 -29.94 -4.39 -22.34
N GLU A 134 -30.75 -5.13 -21.57
CA GLU A 134 -31.59 -4.56 -20.50
C GLU A 134 -30.77 -3.87 -19.42
N ALA A 135 -29.65 -4.45 -18.99
CA ALA A 135 -28.77 -3.85 -17.97
C ALA A 135 -28.16 -2.52 -18.45
N ALA A 136 -27.62 -2.51 -19.67
CA ALA A 136 -26.99 -1.30 -20.22
C ALA A 136 -28.02 -0.20 -20.54
N GLU A 137 -29.22 -0.56 -20.96
CA GLU A 137 -30.32 0.38 -21.21
C GLU A 137 -30.83 1.01 -19.94
N GLU A 138 -30.97 0.22 -18.84
CA GLU A 138 -31.35 0.73 -17.53
C GLU A 138 -30.29 1.69 -16.97
N ILE A 139 -29.01 1.37 -17.10
CA ILE A 139 -27.91 2.26 -16.67
C ILE A 139 -27.99 3.58 -17.44
N ALA A 140 -28.08 3.53 -18.76
CA ALA A 140 -28.13 4.71 -19.60
C ALA A 140 -29.32 5.61 -19.27
N GLN A 141 -30.49 5.01 -19.10
CA GLN A 141 -31.72 5.74 -18.78
C GLN A 141 -31.63 6.36 -17.36
N LYS A 142 -31.29 5.57 -16.36
CA LYS A 142 -31.20 6.04 -14.96
C LYS A 142 -30.16 7.16 -14.78
N TRP A 143 -29.01 7.03 -15.42
CA TRP A 143 -27.98 8.06 -15.32
C TRP A 143 -28.39 9.35 -16.04
N ALA A 144 -29.06 9.27 -17.19
CA ALA A 144 -29.60 10.45 -17.86
C ALA A 144 -30.65 11.18 -17.01
N GLU A 145 -31.59 10.44 -16.38
CA GLU A 145 -32.59 10.99 -15.47
C GLU A 145 -31.94 11.69 -14.25
N ILE A 146 -30.91 11.06 -13.66
CA ILE A 146 -30.18 11.60 -12.51
C ILE A 146 -29.40 12.84 -12.91
N GLN A 147 -28.70 12.82 -14.04
CA GLN A 147 -27.94 13.97 -14.52
C GLN A 147 -28.84 15.16 -14.90
N GLU A 148 -30.00 14.92 -15.50
CA GLU A 148 -30.99 15.96 -15.78
C GLU A 148 -31.49 16.63 -14.49
N LYS A 149 -31.71 15.83 -13.44
CA LYS A 149 -32.29 16.32 -12.17
C LYS A 149 -31.29 16.97 -11.23
N TYR A 150 -30.05 16.44 -11.15
CA TYR A 150 -29.08 16.80 -10.12
C TYR A 150 -27.73 17.32 -10.67
N GLY A 151 -27.57 17.32 -11.99
CA GLY A 151 -26.30 17.68 -12.65
C GLY A 151 -25.41 16.46 -12.92
N SER A 152 -24.45 16.63 -13.82
CA SER A 152 -23.55 15.54 -14.27
C SER A 152 -22.72 14.93 -13.13
N GLN A 153 -22.33 15.74 -12.17
CA GLN A 153 -21.55 15.33 -10.99
C GLN A 153 -22.27 14.35 -10.06
N ALA A 154 -23.60 14.19 -10.21
CA ALA A 154 -24.40 13.29 -9.37
C ALA A 154 -24.21 11.80 -9.70
N VAL A 155 -23.58 11.49 -10.85
CA VAL A 155 -23.15 10.14 -11.23
C VAL A 155 -21.66 10.03 -10.98
N ALA A 156 -21.23 9.04 -10.18
CA ALA A 156 -19.83 8.85 -9.87
C ALA A 156 -19.30 7.46 -10.22
N GLN A 157 -18.03 7.41 -10.56
CA GLN A 157 -17.25 6.19 -10.66
C GLN A 157 -16.47 5.96 -9.38
N TYR A 158 -16.61 4.78 -8.77
CA TYR A 158 -15.80 4.31 -7.67
C TYR A 158 -14.87 3.21 -8.18
N ALA A 159 -13.57 3.47 -8.13
CA ALA A 159 -12.56 2.51 -8.50
C ALA A 159 -11.36 2.59 -7.55
N ILE A 160 -10.95 1.43 -7.03
CA ILE A 160 -9.70 1.25 -6.30
C ILE A 160 -8.90 0.16 -7.02
N SER A 161 -7.61 0.02 -6.75
CA SER A 161 -6.78 -1.01 -7.38
C SER A 161 -7.23 -2.42 -7.00
N GLY A 162 -8.12 -3.03 -7.77
CA GLY A 162 -8.55 -4.43 -7.59
C GLY A 162 -7.58 -5.46 -8.14
N GLY A 163 -6.61 -5.04 -8.93
CA GLY A 163 -5.57 -5.84 -9.54
C GLY A 163 -4.60 -4.97 -10.32
N TYR A 164 -3.44 -5.51 -10.71
CA TYR A 164 -2.41 -4.77 -11.44
C TYR A 164 -2.44 -5.07 -12.93
N GLY A 165 -2.50 -4.02 -13.76
CA GLY A 165 -2.53 -4.08 -15.22
C GLY A 165 -3.12 -2.82 -15.83
N VAL A 166 -3.02 -2.66 -17.14
CA VAL A 166 -3.56 -1.48 -17.84
C VAL A 166 -5.06 -1.38 -17.64
N PHE A 167 -5.80 -2.46 -17.89
CA PHE A 167 -7.26 -2.46 -17.76
C PHE A 167 -7.73 -2.55 -16.30
N THR A 168 -6.92 -3.08 -15.39
CA THR A 168 -7.34 -3.36 -14.01
C THR A 168 -6.87 -2.34 -12.98
N THR A 169 -5.83 -1.55 -13.23
CA THR A 169 -5.39 -0.48 -12.33
C THR A 169 -5.80 0.90 -12.83
N ASN A 170 -5.65 1.12 -14.14
CA ASN A 170 -5.85 2.44 -14.72
C ASN A 170 -7.28 2.65 -15.23
N HIS A 171 -8.04 1.56 -15.42
CA HIS A 171 -9.45 1.59 -15.85
C HIS A 171 -9.71 2.51 -17.05
N PRO A 172 -8.90 2.49 -18.12
CA PRO A 172 -8.90 3.53 -19.12
C PRO A 172 -10.26 3.70 -19.82
N VAL A 173 -11.00 2.61 -20.01
CA VAL A 173 -12.29 2.62 -20.72
C VAL A 173 -13.40 3.19 -19.83
N TYR A 174 -13.47 2.79 -18.56
CA TYR A 174 -14.42 3.40 -17.61
C TYR A 174 -14.09 4.87 -17.34
N LEU A 175 -12.79 5.21 -17.26
CA LEU A 175 -12.38 6.60 -17.05
C LEU A 175 -12.76 7.48 -18.25
N ARG A 176 -12.64 6.98 -19.49
CA ARG A 176 -13.14 7.69 -20.69
C ARG A 176 -14.66 7.90 -20.59
N LEU A 177 -15.41 6.86 -20.24
CA LEU A 177 -16.86 6.97 -20.05
C LEU A 177 -17.21 8.04 -19.02
N ASN A 178 -16.57 8.02 -17.86
CA ASN A 178 -16.78 9.00 -16.80
C ASN A 178 -16.41 10.43 -17.25
N ASN A 179 -15.33 10.60 -18.01
CA ASN A 179 -14.94 11.89 -18.57
C ASN A 179 -16.01 12.43 -19.56
N LEU A 180 -16.52 11.59 -20.43
CA LEU A 180 -17.52 11.98 -21.43
C LEU A 180 -18.87 12.37 -20.82
N ILE A 181 -19.28 11.71 -19.76
CA ILE A 181 -20.51 12.05 -19.04
C ILE A 181 -20.31 13.18 -18.00
N ASN A 182 -19.09 13.70 -17.89
CA ASN A 182 -18.69 14.67 -16.88
C ASN A 182 -19.05 14.24 -15.45
N GLY A 183 -18.87 12.95 -15.13
CA GLY A 183 -19.17 12.35 -13.84
C GLY A 183 -18.09 12.61 -12.79
N SER A 184 -18.46 12.51 -11.52
CA SER A 184 -17.54 12.57 -10.39
C SER A 184 -16.69 11.28 -10.27
N LYS A 185 -15.60 11.35 -9.52
CA LYS A 185 -14.78 10.20 -9.17
C LYS A 185 -14.79 10.02 -7.65
N ILE A 186 -14.81 8.78 -7.20
CA ILE A 186 -14.62 8.46 -5.80
C ILE A 186 -13.30 7.72 -5.68
N THR A 187 -12.42 8.20 -4.82
CA THR A 187 -11.12 7.60 -4.54
C THR A 187 -11.02 7.21 -3.07
N GLY A 188 -10.24 6.18 -2.80
CA GLY A 188 -9.89 5.80 -1.44
C GLY A 188 -8.37 5.86 -1.26
N CYS A 189 -7.93 6.41 -0.15
CA CYS A 189 -6.54 6.35 0.26
C CYS A 189 -6.43 5.38 1.43
N VAL A 190 -5.87 4.20 1.19
CA VAL A 190 -5.81 3.13 2.19
C VAL A 190 -4.39 2.85 2.67
N ASP A 191 -3.37 3.47 2.05
CA ASP A 191 -1.97 3.08 2.26
C ASP A 191 -0.95 4.19 1.92
N MET A 192 -1.35 5.47 1.93
CA MET A 192 -0.48 6.57 1.50
C MET A 192 0.21 7.34 2.64
N ALA A 193 -0.15 7.11 3.91
CA ALA A 193 0.43 7.88 5.01
C ALA A 193 1.94 7.66 5.14
N ASN A 194 2.42 6.42 5.07
CA ASN A 194 3.86 6.13 5.03
C ASN A 194 4.55 6.76 3.81
N ALA A 195 3.91 6.69 2.63
CA ALA A 195 4.46 7.27 1.41
C ALA A 195 4.65 8.78 1.53
N VAL A 196 3.64 9.49 2.02
CA VAL A 196 3.74 10.94 2.25
C VAL A 196 4.78 11.27 3.31
N GLY A 197 4.80 10.53 4.43
CA GLY A 197 5.77 10.74 5.50
C GLY A 197 7.22 10.59 5.01
N ILE A 198 7.52 9.60 4.17
CA ILE A 198 8.85 9.39 3.58
C ILE A 198 9.14 10.42 2.49
N ASN A 199 8.24 10.55 1.52
CA ASN A 199 8.52 11.30 0.30
C ASN A 199 8.52 12.82 0.50
N ARG A 200 7.90 13.34 1.58
CA ARG A 200 8.07 14.76 1.95
C ARG A 200 9.52 15.10 2.30
N VAL A 201 10.31 14.10 2.73
CA VAL A 201 11.73 14.28 3.10
C VAL A 201 12.67 14.02 1.93
N VAL A 202 12.39 13.04 1.05
CA VAL A 202 13.31 12.59 -0.01
C VAL A 202 12.82 12.91 -1.43
N GLY A 203 11.58 13.39 -1.57
CA GLY A 203 10.94 13.61 -2.87
C GLY A 203 10.37 12.33 -3.48
N TRP A 204 9.69 12.48 -4.62
CA TRP A 204 8.92 11.40 -5.27
C TRP A 204 9.65 10.74 -6.47
N GLY A 205 10.91 11.11 -6.73
CA GLY A 205 11.64 10.67 -7.92
C GLY A 205 11.93 9.18 -7.99
N GLU A 206 12.01 8.52 -6.84
CA GLU A 206 12.24 7.07 -6.75
C GLU A 206 10.94 6.25 -6.66
N GLY A 207 9.79 6.91 -6.79
CA GLY A 207 8.47 6.31 -6.69
C GLY A 207 7.83 6.46 -5.31
N VAL A 208 6.75 5.69 -5.14
CA VAL A 208 5.94 5.72 -3.93
C VAL A 208 6.62 4.92 -2.87
N TRP A 209 6.92 4.98 -1.76
CA TRP A 209 7.54 4.12 -0.72
C TRP A 209 9.03 3.83 -0.84
N SER A 210 9.73 4.37 -1.78
CA SER A 210 11.17 4.49 -2.01
C SER A 210 12.11 3.72 -1.07
N THR A 211 12.45 2.48 -1.44
CA THR A 211 13.45 1.67 -0.72
C THR A 211 14.34 0.93 -1.70
N ASN A 212 15.50 0.44 -1.24
CA ASN A 212 16.29 -0.48 -2.02
C ASN A 212 15.50 -1.74 -2.38
N ASP A 213 15.87 -2.39 -3.45
CA ASP A 213 15.40 -3.72 -3.81
C ASP A 213 15.43 -4.66 -2.59
N ALA A 214 14.40 -5.47 -2.42
CA ALA A 214 14.32 -6.40 -1.29
C ALA A 214 15.50 -7.39 -1.22
N ARG A 215 16.19 -7.63 -2.35
CA ARG A 215 17.42 -8.44 -2.40
C ARG A 215 18.62 -7.79 -1.68
N ASP A 216 18.57 -6.46 -1.51
CA ASP A 216 19.66 -5.70 -0.88
C ASP A 216 19.76 -5.90 0.64
N VAL A 217 18.71 -6.38 1.29
CA VAL A 217 18.67 -6.53 2.76
C VAL A 217 19.80 -7.41 3.33
N VAL A 218 20.40 -8.27 2.52
CA VAL A 218 21.56 -9.10 2.91
C VAL A 218 22.86 -8.29 3.10
N ASN A 219 22.92 -7.07 2.56
CA ASN A 219 24.03 -6.16 2.67
C ASN A 219 23.94 -5.26 3.92
N ALA A 220 22.81 -5.25 4.62
CA ALA A 220 22.64 -4.51 5.86
C ALA A 220 23.43 -5.17 6.99
N LYS A 221 23.95 -4.37 7.92
CA LYS A 221 24.43 -4.83 9.22
C LYS A 221 23.26 -5.02 10.18
N ASN A 222 22.36 -4.03 10.20
CA ASN A 222 21.13 -4.03 10.99
C ASN A 222 19.91 -3.87 10.08
N LEU A 223 18.94 -4.78 10.18
CA LEU A 223 17.65 -4.73 9.47
C LEU A 223 16.54 -4.52 10.49
N PHE A 224 15.91 -3.35 10.44
CA PHE A 224 14.74 -3.01 11.24
C PHE A 224 13.47 -3.24 10.41
N ILE A 225 12.52 -3.98 10.97
CA ILE A 225 11.18 -4.19 10.40
C ILE A 225 10.16 -3.59 11.36
N TRP A 226 9.40 -2.60 10.89
CA TRP A 226 8.44 -1.82 11.65
C TRP A 226 7.01 -2.18 11.24
N ALA A 227 6.20 -2.71 12.16
CA ALA A 227 4.78 -3.01 11.95
C ALA A 227 4.51 -3.77 10.62
N ASP A 228 5.38 -4.75 10.30
CA ASP A 228 5.33 -5.51 9.06
C ASP A 228 5.55 -7.01 9.28
N ASN A 229 4.57 -7.80 8.91
CA ASN A 229 4.63 -9.26 9.00
C ASN A 229 4.90 -9.90 7.63
N TRP A 230 6.16 -9.90 7.19
CA TRP A 230 6.57 -10.41 5.87
C TRP A 230 6.12 -11.83 5.59
N SER A 231 6.06 -12.69 6.59
CA SER A 231 5.64 -14.08 6.44
C SER A 231 4.17 -14.26 6.00
N GLU A 232 3.31 -13.25 6.25
CA GLU A 232 1.88 -13.32 5.97
C GLU A 232 1.41 -12.20 5.03
N ALA A 233 1.90 -10.97 5.18
CA ALA A 233 1.49 -9.82 4.39
C ALA A 233 2.29 -9.70 3.09
N GLN A 234 3.61 -9.91 3.13
CA GLN A 234 4.52 -9.77 1.99
C GLN A 234 5.23 -11.09 1.68
N ILE A 235 4.47 -12.15 1.43
CA ILE A 235 4.96 -13.54 1.32
C ILE A 235 6.11 -13.70 0.33
N GLN A 236 6.15 -12.91 -0.75
CA GLN A 236 7.23 -13.00 -1.74
C GLN A 236 8.54 -12.38 -1.25
N GLU A 237 8.49 -11.44 -0.30
CA GLU A 237 9.67 -10.84 0.33
C GLU A 237 10.21 -11.69 1.48
N TRP A 238 9.40 -12.57 2.05
CA TRP A 238 9.78 -13.45 3.15
C TRP A 238 11.09 -14.21 2.93
N ARG A 239 11.36 -14.63 1.70
CA ARG A 239 12.62 -15.28 1.35
C ARG A 239 13.82 -14.39 1.65
N PHE A 240 13.77 -13.11 1.26
CA PHE A 240 14.91 -12.21 1.44
C PHE A 240 15.18 -11.91 2.91
N PHE A 241 14.14 -11.90 3.75
CA PHE A 241 14.31 -11.87 5.20
C PHE A 241 15.04 -13.11 5.72
N CYS A 242 14.71 -14.30 5.22
CA CYS A 242 15.41 -15.53 5.57
C CYS A 242 16.87 -15.50 5.07
N ASP A 243 17.10 -15.01 3.85
CA ASP A 243 18.44 -14.85 3.28
C ASP A 243 19.28 -13.87 4.11
N ALA A 244 18.69 -12.77 4.63
CA ALA A 244 19.35 -11.84 5.54
C ALA A 244 19.77 -12.52 6.85
N ILE A 245 18.87 -13.29 7.47
CA ILE A 245 19.19 -14.06 8.68
C ILE A 245 20.32 -15.06 8.41
N GLU A 246 20.25 -15.78 7.29
CA GLU A 246 21.27 -16.77 6.92
C GLU A 246 22.64 -16.11 6.63
N SER A 247 22.63 -14.86 6.19
CA SER A 247 23.83 -14.03 5.94
C SER A 247 24.40 -13.41 7.22
N GLY A 248 23.71 -13.55 8.36
CA GLY A 248 24.16 -13.03 9.65
C GLY A 248 23.78 -11.56 9.92
N VAL A 249 22.85 -10.99 9.16
CA VAL A 249 22.29 -9.67 9.41
C VAL A 249 21.58 -9.65 10.77
N ASN A 250 21.85 -8.64 11.60
CA ASN A 250 21.14 -8.44 12.85
C ASN A 250 19.72 -7.92 12.56
N THR A 251 18.72 -8.73 12.83
CA THR A 251 17.31 -8.45 12.49
C THR A 251 16.52 -8.04 13.73
N ILE A 252 15.88 -6.88 13.67
CA ILE A 252 15.07 -6.29 14.74
C ILE A 252 13.64 -6.08 14.22
N VAL A 253 12.63 -6.62 14.92
CA VAL A 253 11.23 -6.41 14.60
C VAL A 253 10.57 -5.59 15.68
N ILE A 254 9.99 -4.45 15.32
CA ILE A 254 9.19 -3.59 16.18
C ILE A 254 7.72 -3.77 15.76
N ASP A 255 6.95 -4.43 16.60
CA ASP A 255 5.56 -4.77 16.33
C ASP A 255 4.82 -5.02 17.66
N PRO A 256 3.61 -4.50 17.88
CA PRO A 256 2.83 -4.80 19.09
C PRO A 256 2.47 -6.28 19.25
N VAL A 257 2.52 -7.05 18.15
CA VAL A 257 2.21 -8.48 18.10
C VAL A 257 3.49 -9.30 17.87
N TYR A 258 3.65 -10.41 18.60
CA TYR A 258 4.73 -11.37 18.33
C TYR A 258 4.39 -12.21 17.10
N THR A 259 4.63 -11.63 15.91
CA THR A 259 4.32 -12.23 14.62
C THR A 259 5.27 -13.39 14.26
N ILE A 260 4.95 -14.14 13.19
CA ILE A 260 5.88 -15.15 12.65
C ILE A 260 7.20 -14.49 12.23
N THR A 261 7.17 -13.29 11.66
CA THR A 261 8.38 -12.52 11.31
C THR A 261 9.19 -12.20 12.58
N ALA A 262 8.53 -11.70 13.63
CA ALA A 262 9.17 -11.44 14.92
C ALA A 262 9.79 -12.70 15.55
N SER A 263 9.14 -13.86 15.40
CA SER A 263 9.63 -15.14 15.96
C SER A 263 10.93 -15.65 15.31
N LYS A 264 11.36 -15.07 14.19
CA LYS A 264 12.59 -15.42 13.47
C LYS A 264 13.66 -14.35 13.57
N ALA A 265 13.32 -13.17 14.06
CA ALA A 265 14.26 -12.07 14.26
C ALA A 265 15.20 -12.32 15.45
N ASN A 266 16.35 -11.64 15.46
CA ASN A 266 17.27 -11.64 16.60
C ASN A 266 16.67 -10.91 17.81
N LYS A 267 15.85 -9.89 17.56
CA LYS A 267 15.18 -9.10 18.60
C LYS A 267 13.76 -8.74 18.18
N TRP A 268 12.83 -8.88 19.12
CA TRP A 268 11.48 -8.33 19.00
C TRP A 268 11.28 -7.28 20.10
N VAL A 269 10.66 -6.16 19.71
CA VAL A 269 10.30 -5.05 20.59
C VAL A 269 8.81 -4.82 20.49
N SER A 270 8.09 -5.03 21.59
CA SER A 270 6.65 -4.77 21.65
C SER A 270 6.42 -3.30 21.97
N VAL A 271 5.94 -2.56 20.98
CA VAL A 271 5.56 -1.14 21.10
C VAL A 271 4.06 -1.02 21.43
N ARG A 272 3.66 0.02 22.17
CA ARG A 272 2.23 0.33 22.32
C ARG A 272 1.63 0.69 20.96
N PRO A 273 0.48 0.14 20.55
CA PRO A 273 -0.17 0.46 19.28
C PRO A 273 -0.32 1.96 19.06
N GLY A 274 0.10 2.46 17.88
CA GLY A 274 -0.01 3.87 17.48
C GLY A 274 1.02 4.82 18.11
N SER A 275 2.01 4.33 18.87
CA SER A 275 3.03 5.17 19.50
C SER A 275 4.41 5.09 18.84
N ASP A 276 4.51 4.52 17.65
CA ASP A 276 5.78 4.35 16.91
C ASP A 276 6.56 5.65 16.76
N ALA A 277 5.87 6.77 16.48
CA ALA A 277 6.52 8.08 16.35
C ALA A 277 7.23 8.51 17.64
N ALA A 278 6.64 8.29 18.82
CA ALA A 278 7.27 8.65 20.10
C ALA A 278 8.55 7.84 20.34
N LEU A 279 8.55 6.53 20.01
CA LEU A 279 9.73 5.69 20.07
C LEU A 279 10.82 6.21 19.13
N ILE A 280 10.48 6.51 17.88
CA ILE A 280 11.44 6.96 16.85
C ILE A 280 12.01 8.34 17.20
N LEU A 281 11.19 9.28 17.66
CA LEU A 281 11.63 10.62 18.10
C LEU A 281 12.60 10.55 19.26
N SER A 282 12.35 9.65 20.22
CA SER A 282 13.29 9.39 21.31
C SER A 282 14.61 8.77 20.82
N MET A 283 14.57 7.91 19.81
CA MET A 283 15.78 7.39 19.18
C MET A 283 16.59 8.52 18.51
N ILE A 284 15.91 9.50 17.88
CA ILE A 284 16.55 10.69 17.29
C ILE A 284 17.20 11.53 18.40
N ASP A 285 16.51 11.76 19.53
CA ASP A 285 17.07 12.48 20.70
C ASP A 285 18.36 11.82 21.20
N VAL A 286 18.37 10.50 21.34
CA VAL A 286 19.58 9.74 21.73
C VAL A 286 20.70 9.87 20.69
N ILE A 287 20.39 9.75 19.40
CA ILE A 287 21.38 9.88 18.30
C ILE A 287 22.05 11.25 18.35
N ILE A 288 21.27 12.32 18.54
CA ILE A 288 21.77 13.69 18.62
C ILE A 288 22.57 13.88 19.92
N SER A 289 22.01 13.53 21.06
CA SER A 289 22.63 13.77 22.39
C SER A 289 23.91 12.95 22.62
N GLU A 290 24.05 11.78 22.02
CA GLU A 290 25.26 10.95 22.07
C GLU A 290 26.27 11.29 20.94
N GLY A 291 25.97 12.25 20.05
CA GLY A 291 26.85 12.67 18.96
C GLY A 291 27.05 11.58 17.89
N LEU A 292 26.00 10.79 17.60
CA LEU A 292 26.03 9.69 16.65
C LEU A 292 25.59 10.11 15.24
N THR A 293 25.45 11.40 14.99
CA THR A 293 25.05 11.97 13.70
C THR A 293 26.21 11.98 12.70
N ASP A 294 25.90 11.83 11.43
CA ASP A 294 26.85 12.06 10.32
C ASP A 294 26.85 13.54 9.92
N VAL A 295 27.78 14.31 10.51
CA VAL A 295 27.89 15.78 10.30
C VAL A 295 28.13 16.11 8.84
N THR A 296 28.97 15.34 8.12
CA THR A 296 29.24 15.58 6.70
C THR A 296 27.99 15.39 5.86
N PHE A 297 27.26 14.30 6.09
CA PHE A 297 26.01 14.06 5.39
C PHE A 297 24.95 15.13 5.70
N LEU A 298 24.85 15.56 6.96
CA LEU A 298 23.96 16.65 7.37
C LEU A 298 24.27 17.96 6.62
N GLN A 299 25.54 18.32 6.47
CA GLN A 299 25.97 19.53 5.77
C GLN A 299 25.73 19.48 4.27
N GLU A 300 26.03 18.33 3.63
CA GLU A 300 26.04 18.21 2.17
C GLU A 300 24.70 17.78 1.57
N HIS A 301 23.94 16.95 2.28
CA HIS A 301 22.80 16.24 1.70
C HIS A 301 21.45 16.50 2.39
N THR A 302 21.41 17.35 3.40
CA THR A 302 20.17 17.68 4.13
C THR A 302 19.95 19.18 4.26
N VAL A 303 18.77 19.56 4.74
CA VAL A 303 18.44 20.94 5.09
C VAL A 303 18.93 21.36 6.49
N ALA A 304 19.75 20.52 7.15
CA ALA A 304 20.25 20.79 8.50
C ALA A 304 20.85 22.20 8.67
N PRO A 305 21.70 22.71 7.75
CA PRO A 305 22.30 24.03 7.87
C PRO A 305 21.38 25.20 7.43
N PHE A 306 20.17 24.92 6.91
CA PHE A 306 19.30 25.97 6.40
C PHE A 306 18.78 26.81 7.57
N LEU A 307 18.81 28.13 7.40
CA LEU A 307 18.33 29.08 8.38
C LEU A 307 16.83 29.27 8.22
N VAL A 308 16.07 28.86 9.24
CA VAL A 308 14.61 29.00 9.30
C VAL A 308 14.26 30.29 10.02
N LYS A 309 13.49 31.15 9.37
CA LYS A 309 13.01 32.42 9.96
C LYS A 309 11.96 32.12 11.04
N SER A 310 12.13 32.68 12.23
CA SER A 310 11.17 32.51 13.31
C SER A 310 9.84 33.26 13.06
N THR A 311 9.78 34.11 12.03
CA THR A 311 8.61 34.91 11.70
C THR A 311 7.52 34.15 10.95
N ASP A 312 7.91 33.23 10.06
CA ASP A 312 7.00 32.53 9.14
C ASP A 312 7.37 31.05 8.87
N GLY A 313 8.47 30.59 9.45
CA GLY A 313 8.93 29.22 9.29
C GLY A 313 9.52 28.90 7.90
N SER A 314 9.73 29.89 7.03
CA SER A 314 10.38 29.69 5.74
C SER A 314 11.90 29.81 5.85
N PHE A 315 12.62 29.28 4.85
CA PHE A 315 14.08 29.40 4.81
C PHE A 315 14.52 30.84 4.50
N LEU A 316 15.61 31.28 5.13
CA LEU A 316 16.19 32.59 4.86
C LEU A 316 16.81 32.64 3.46
N ARG A 317 16.36 33.59 2.65
CA ARG A 317 16.82 33.79 1.28
C ARG A 317 17.49 35.15 1.11
N GLN A 318 18.24 35.31 0.02
CA GLN A 318 18.92 36.56 -0.29
C GLN A 318 17.93 37.73 -0.48
N SER A 319 16.72 37.46 -1.00
CA SER A 319 15.65 38.45 -1.14
C SER A 319 15.20 39.02 0.20
N ASP A 320 15.17 38.23 1.27
CA ASP A 320 14.77 38.70 2.61
C ASP A 320 15.71 39.80 3.14
N LEU A 321 16.99 39.79 2.76
CA LEU A 321 17.99 40.74 3.18
C LEU A 321 18.07 41.99 2.28
N SER A 322 17.64 41.91 1.01
CA SER A 322 17.70 42.97 0.02
C SER A 322 16.48 43.90 0.02
N GLY A 323 15.43 43.57 0.75
CA GLY A 323 14.17 44.33 0.82
C GLY A 323 13.36 44.30 -0.48
N THR A 324 13.76 43.48 -1.46
CA THR A 324 12.97 43.21 -2.67
C THR A 324 11.99 42.07 -2.38
N SER A 325 10.86 42.39 -1.78
CA SER A 325 9.73 41.49 -1.67
C SER A 325 9.25 41.12 -3.08
N THR A 326 9.48 39.91 -3.51
CA THR A 326 8.65 39.32 -4.54
C THR A 326 7.32 39.05 -3.84
N ALA A 327 6.31 39.90 -4.10
CA ALA A 327 4.98 39.70 -3.61
C ALA A 327 4.52 38.31 -4.13
N GLU A 328 4.44 37.33 -3.24
CA GLU A 328 3.63 36.16 -3.50
C GLU A 328 2.23 36.69 -3.82
N THR A 329 1.81 36.55 -5.04
CA THR A 329 0.40 36.57 -5.37
C THR A 329 -0.18 35.35 -4.69
N ASP A 330 -0.75 35.60 -3.51
CA ASP A 330 -1.64 34.68 -2.84
C ASP A 330 -2.73 34.31 -3.88
N LYS A 331 -2.49 33.27 -4.61
CA LYS A 331 -3.53 32.58 -5.37
C LYS A 331 -4.25 31.78 -4.30
N GLY A 332 -5.28 32.44 -3.77
CA GLY A 332 -6.18 31.91 -2.78
C GLY A 332 -6.49 30.43 -3.06
N ASP A 333 -6.67 29.70 -1.99
CA ASP A 333 -7.04 28.31 -1.92
C ASP A 333 -7.93 27.86 -3.10
N GLU A 334 -7.29 27.54 -4.24
CA GLU A 334 -7.92 26.63 -5.19
C GLU A 334 -7.99 25.29 -4.45
N LEU A 335 -9.20 24.90 -4.06
CA LEU A 335 -9.55 23.56 -3.61
C LEU A 335 -8.80 22.54 -4.50
N ARG A 336 -7.63 22.10 -4.01
CA ARG A 336 -6.85 21.10 -4.73
C ARG A 336 -7.64 19.82 -4.61
N THR A 337 -8.28 19.45 -5.72
CA THR A 337 -8.87 18.12 -5.86
C THR A 337 -7.88 17.09 -5.37
N PHE A 338 -8.30 16.25 -4.44
CA PHE A 338 -7.50 15.17 -3.89
C PHE A 338 -7.14 14.18 -5.01
N ASP A 339 -6.03 14.41 -5.65
CA ASP A 339 -5.40 13.46 -6.55
C ASP A 339 -4.07 13.05 -5.90
N VAL A 340 -4.03 11.87 -5.29
CA VAL A 340 -2.81 11.27 -4.74
C VAL A 340 -1.70 11.24 -5.80
N HIS A 341 -2.08 11.14 -7.08
CA HIS A 341 -1.15 11.24 -8.18
C HIS A 341 -0.82 12.70 -8.57
N ALA A 342 -1.63 13.69 -8.17
CA ALA A 342 -1.29 15.11 -8.35
C ALA A 342 -0.31 15.59 -7.27
N ALA A 343 -0.36 15.05 -6.07
CA ALA A 343 0.71 15.22 -5.08
C ALA A 343 2.06 14.70 -5.65
N ASN A 344 2.03 13.67 -6.49
CA ASN A 344 3.18 13.20 -7.27
C ASN A 344 3.62 14.16 -8.38
N ARG A 345 2.81 15.16 -8.76
CA ARG A 345 3.11 16.09 -9.84
C ARG A 345 3.57 17.48 -9.39
N ASN A 346 3.68 17.72 -8.09
CA ASN A 346 4.40 18.90 -7.58
C ASN A 346 5.93 18.73 -7.72
N THR A 347 6.38 18.02 -8.75
CA THR A 347 7.70 18.22 -9.33
C THR A 347 7.62 19.57 -10.03
N GLY A 348 8.19 20.62 -9.42
CA GLY A 348 8.17 21.99 -9.86
C GLY A 348 8.29 22.19 -11.37
N THR A 349 7.16 22.44 -12.00
CA THR A 349 7.09 22.93 -13.38
C THR A 349 6.50 24.35 -13.37
N SER A 350 7.12 25.19 -12.61
CA SER A 350 7.34 26.60 -12.92
C SER A 350 8.49 27.04 -12.02
N ALA A 351 9.69 26.95 -12.52
CA ALA A 351 10.83 27.59 -11.92
C ALA A 351 10.62 29.12 -12.02
N GLU A 352 9.83 29.69 -11.13
CA GLU A 352 10.18 31.00 -10.62
C GLU A 352 11.53 30.77 -9.96
N VAL A 353 12.57 31.45 -10.41
CA VAL A 353 13.91 31.36 -9.87
C VAL A 353 13.80 31.90 -8.43
N GLU A 354 13.51 30.99 -7.48
CA GLU A 354 13.49 31.38 -6.06
C GLU A 354 14.88 31.95 -5.73
N SER A 355 14.88 33.02 -4.93
CA SER A 355 16.12 33.64 -4.47
C SER A 355 16.97 32.61 -3.70
N PRO A 356 18.33 32.59 -3.85
CA PRO A 356 19.19 31.60 -3.21
C PRO A 356 18.96 31.49 -1.69
N ILE A 357 18.95 30.26 -1.19
CA ILE A 357 18.89 29.97 0.25
C ILE A 357 20.25 30.30 0.88
N LEU A 358 20.21 30.92 2.05
CA LEU A 358 21.39 31.37 2.80
C LEU A 358 21.63 30.47 4.00
N VAL A 359 22.93 30.20 4.25
CA VAL A 359 23.42 29.47 5.42
C VAL A 359 24.55 30.27 6.10
N TRP A 360 24.79 30.02 7.38
CA TRP A 360 25.96 30.54 8.05
C TRP A 360 27.16 29.64 7.81
N ASP A 361 28.22 30.14 7.15
CA ASP A 361 29.43 29.38 6.90
C ASP A 361 30.50 29.73 7.96
N GLU A 362 30.84 28.77 8.81
CA GLU A 362 31.84 28.91 9.88
C GLU A 362 33.25 29.11 9.29
N ALA A 363 33.51 28.62 8.09
CA ALA A 363 34.83 28.75 7.47
C ALA A 363 35.18 30.21 7.16
N CYS A 364 34.19 31.03 6.80
CA CYS A 364 34.38 32.46 6.52
C CYS A 364 33.71 33.38 7.55
N GLY A 365 32.91 32.86 8.46
CA GLY A 365 32.17 33.60 9.48
C GLY A 365 31.15 34.58 8.91
N ALA A 366 30.44 34.17 7.84
CA ALA A 366 29.50 34.98 7.12
C ALA A 366 28.33 34.18 6.55
N LEU A 367 27.23 34.89 6.21
CA LEU A 367 26.15 34.35 5.38
C LEU A 367 26.64 34.15 3.95
N VAL A 368 26.42 32.95 3.44
CA VAL A 368 26.68 32.60 2.04
C VAL A 368 25.51 31.82 1.44
N GLU A 369 25.43 31.82 0.12
CA GLU A 369 24.51 30.94 -0.58
C GLU A 369 24.89 29.47 -0.29
N VAL A 370 23.94 28.60 -0.05
CA VAL A 370 24.19 27.21 0.35
C VAL A 370 25.15 26.46 -0.59
N GLU A 371 25.05 26.74 -1.89
CA GLU A 371 25.93 26.11 -2.92
C GLU A 371 27.41 26.58 -2.86
N LYS A 372 27.66 27.64 -2.12
CA LYS A 372 29.01 28.24 -1.97
C LYS A 372 29.60 27.97 -0.59
N ALA A 373 28.85 27.42 0.32
CA ALA A 373 29.30 27.13 1.68
C ALA A 373 30.39 26.05 1.69
N VAL A 374 31.37 26.22 2.56
CA VAL A 374 32.51 25.31 2.75
C VAL A 374 32.34 24.48 4.04
N ASN A 375 31.89 25.13 5.11
CA ASN A 375 31.62 24.52 6.40
C ASN A 375 30.34 25.14 6.99
N PRO A 376 29.15 24.80 6.44
CA PRO A 376 27.92 25.39 6.94
C PRO A 376 27.60 24.88 8.34
N ALA A 377 27.26 25.80 9.25
CA ALA A 377 26.83 25.46 10.61
C ALA A 377 25.53 24.66 10.58
N ILE A 378 25.52 23.50 11.22
CA ILE A 378 24.31 22.69 11.36
C ILE A 378 23.50 23.08 12.60
N GLU A 379 24.12 23.72 13.59
CA GLU A 379 23.49 24.20 14.82
C GLU A 379 23.68 25.70 14.98
N GLY A 380 22.72 26.37 15.57
CA GLY A 380 22.85 27.76 15.98
C GLY A 380 21.57 28.59 15.86
N GLU A 381 21.58 29.68 16.62
CA GLU A 381 20.59 30.75 16.59
C GLU A 381 21.26 32.01 16.07
N PHE A 382 20.65 32.69 15.14
CA PHE A 382 21.22 33.85 14.45
C PHE A 382 20.20 34.98 14.32
N GLU A 383 20.65 36.18 14.09
CA GLU A 383 19.81 37.32 13.73
C GLU A 383 20.46 38.11 12.60
N PHE A 384 19.72 38.31 11.49
CA PHE A 384 20.20 39.04 10.33
C PHE A 384 19.21 40.11 9.93
N ASN A 385 19.65 41.37 9.94
CA ASN A 385 18.80 42.53 9.66
C ASN A 385 17.51 42.58 10.52
N GLY A 386 17.59 42.11 11.78
CA GLY A 386 16.40 42.03 12.66
C GLY A 386 15.51 40.79 12.42
N ILE A 387 15.89 39.85 11.56
CA ILE A 387 15.19 38.62 11.32
C ILE A 387 15.85 37.52 12.17
N PRO A 388 15.18 37.02 13.23
CA PRO A 388 15.69 35.91 14.03
C PRO A 388 15.55 34.59 13.26
N CYS A 389 16.60 33.80 13.27
CA CYS A 389 16.66 32.50 12.56
C CYS A 389 17.29 31.45 13.45
N LYS A 390 16.87 30.18 13.24
CA LYS A 390 17.53 28.96 13.74
C LYS A 390 17.88 28.05 12.58
N THR A 391 18.93 27.25 12.72
CA THR A 391 19.14 26.19 11.74
C THR A 391 18.01 25.14 11.85
N ALA A 392 17.68 24.49 10.74
CA ALA A 392 16.65 23.43 10.73
C ALA A 392 17.00 22.29 11.68
N PHE A 393 18.31 21.96 11.84
CA PHE A 393 18.73 20.93 12.77
C PHE A 393 18.58 21.36 14.25
N THR A 394 18.80 22.62 14.59
CA THR A 394 18.51 23.16 15.93
C THR A 394 17.02 23.01 16.28
N LEU A 395 16.14 23.31 15.32
CA LEU A 395 14.69 23.12 15.51
C LEU A 395 14.32 21.64 15.69
N LEU A 396 14.96 20.73 14.95
CA LEU A 396 14.76 19.30 15.16
C LEU A 396 15.22 18.86 16.54
N ALA A 397 16.42 19.28 16.97
CA ALA A 397 16.96 18.95 18.29
C ALA A 397 16.07 19.46 19.43
N GLU A 398 15.53 20.67 19.31
CA GLU A 398 14.57 21.24 20.28
C GLU A 398 13.25 20.45 20.30
N GLU A 399 12.74 20.04 19.15
CA GLU A 399 11.52 19.24 19.06
C GLU A 399 11.70 17.86 19.73
N VAL A 400 12.79 17.16 19.44
CA VAL A 400 12.96 15.79 19.95
C VAL A 400 13.40 15.74 21.43
N ALA A 401 14.00 16.78 21.96
CA ALA A 401 14.40 16.86 23.37
C ALA A 401 13.22 16.68 24.36
N GLN A 402 11.99 16.89 23.92
CA GLN A 402 10.81 16.60 24.74
C GLN A 402 10.47 15.11 24.84
N TYR A 403 11.12 14.23 24.04
CA TYR A 403 10.90 12.78 24.00
C TYR A 403 12.12 12.02 24.57
N SER A 404 12.62 12.41 25.76
CA SER A 404 13.71 11.65 26.38
C SER A 404 13.36 10.16 26.51
N PRO A 405 14.33 9.23 26.56
CA PRO A 405 14.05 7.80 26.66
C PRO A 405 13.11 7.41 27.81
N GLU A 406 13.19 8.10 28.93
CA GLU A 406 12.32 7.90 30.08
C GLU A 406 10.86 8.31 29.78
N LYS A 407 10.66 9.48 29.19
CA LYS A 407 9.35 9.98 28.79
C LYS A 407 8.73 9.12 27.70
N ALA A 408 9.52 8.78 26.68
CA ALA A 408 9.04 7.94 25.57
C ALA A 408 8.69 6.53 26.08
N ALA A 409 9.41 5.99 27.04
CA ALA A 409 9.08 4.70 27.65
C ALA A 409 7.67 4.67 28.27
N GLU A 410 7.21 5.77 28.86
CA GLU A 410 5.85 5.91 29.41
C GLU A 410 4.80 5.94 28.29
N ILE A 411 5.14 6.55 27.14
CA ILE A 411 4.25 6.68 26.00
C ILE A 411 4.15 5.36 25.23
N CYS A 412 5.29 4.75 24.89
CA CYS A 412 5.35 3.62 23.95
C CYS A 412 5.49 2.23 24.61
N ASP A 413 5.56 2.14 25.92
CA ASP A 413 5.78 0.90 26.71
C ASP A 413 7.11 0.17 26.36
N VAL A 414 8.09 0.88 25.79
CA VAL A 414 9.42 0.32 25.51
C VAL A 414 10.41 0.82 26.56
N PRO A 415 11.16 -0.07 27.24
CA PRO A 415 12.11 0.34 28.26
C PRO A 415 13.16 1.34 27.72
N ALA A 416 13.49 2.37 28.49
CA ALA A 416 14.42 3.44 28.12
C ALA A 416 15.80 2.90 27.65
N ASP A 417 16.33 1.85 28.30
CA ASP A 417 17.59 1.23 27.89
C ASP A 417 17.46 0.53 26.51
N THR A 418 16.30 -0.04 26.21
CA THR A 418 16.02 -0.61 24.89
C THR A 418 15.96 0.50 23.83
N ILE A 419 15.35 1.65 24.12
CA ILE A 419 15.33 2.82 23.21
C ILE A 419 16.75 3.26 22.88
N ARG A 420 17.62 3.40 23.89
CA ARG A 420 19.04 3.76 23.70
C ARG A 420 19.80 2.72 22.86
N GLU A 421 19.57 1.44 23.12
CA GLU A 421 20.16 0.36 22.32
C GLU A 421 19.73 0.45 20.85
N LEU A 422 18.42 0.61 20.57
CA LEU A 422 17.90 0.74 19.20
C LEU A 422 18.49 1.96 18.49
N ALA A 423 18.58 3.10 19.17
CA ALA A 423 19.16 4.33 18.64
C ALA A 423 20.62 4.13 18.18
N ARG A 424 21.43 3.48 19.00
CA ARG A 424 22.84 3.18 18.66
C ARG A 424 22.95 2.22 17.49
N LEU A 425 22.06 1.21 17.40
CA LEU A 425 22.01 0.29 16.27
C LEU A 425 21.62 1.01 14.94
N CYS A 426 20.81 2.07 15.00
CA CYS A 426 20.47 2.88 13.82
C CYS A 426 21.66 3.70 13.29
N ALA A 427 22.62 4.05 14.13
CA ALA A 427 23.85 4.74 13.73
C ALA A 427 24.98 3.78 13.36
N ASP A 428 24.85 2.48 13.64
CA ASP A 428 25.87 1.45 13.38
C ASP A 428 25.59 0.71 12.07
N GLY A 429 25.82 1.40 10.96
CA GLY A 429 25.45 0.97 9.60
C GLY A 429 26.36 -0.05 8.91
N PRO A 430 25.97 -0.50 7.70
CA PRO A 430 24.75 -0.15 6.96
C PRO A 430 23.44 -0.57 7.65
N VAL A 431 22.44 0.32 7.63
CA VAL A 431 21.14 0.07 8.27
C VAL A 431 20.01 0.15 7.25
N THR A 432 19.18 -0.88 7.22
CA THR A 432 17.94 -0.88 6.44
C THR A 432 16.72 -0.81 7.36
N HIS A 433 15.87 0.18 7.14
CA HIS A 433 14.54 0.28 7.75
C HIS A 433 13.45 -0.10 6.74
N ARG A 434 12.65 -1.09 7.07
CA ARG A 434 11.47 -1.52 6.31
C ARG A 434 10.22 -1.27 7.15
N MET A 435 9.40 -0.32 6.70
CA MET A 435 8.17 0.06 7.39
C MET A 435 6.95 -0.56 6.71
N GLY A 436 6.17 -1.34 7.47
CA GLY A 436 4.93 -1.92 6.99
C GLY A 436 3.73 -0.96 7.09
N TRP A 437 2.58 -1.44 6.63
CA TRP A 437 1.35 -0.66 6.61
C TRP A 437 0.61 -0.62 7.97
N GLY A 438 1.14 -1.27 9.00
CA GLY A 438 0.53 -1.27 10.34
C GLY A 438 0.63 0.09 11.01
N SER A 439 1.82 0.70 11.02
CA SER A 439 2.09 1.99 11.68
C SER A 439 1.28 3.17 11.13
N GLN A 440 0.86 3.11 9.86
CA GLN A 440 0.08 4.18 9.23
C GLN A 440 -1.44 4.10 9.45
N SER A 441 -1.93 3.07 10.15
CA SER A 441 -3.37 2.80 10.30
C SER A 441 -4.02 3.55 11.47
N TYR A 442 -3.50 4.73 11.80
CA TYR A 442 -3.96 5.65 12.84
C TYR A 442 -4.06 7.07 12.29
N VAL A 443 -4.74 7.96 13.00
CA VAL A 443 -4.86 9.39 12.60
C VAL A 443 -3.52 10.13 12.59
N ASN A 444 -2.47 9.57 13.18
CA ASN A 444 -1.11 10.10 13.17
C ASN A 444 -0.19 9.39 12.16
N GLY A 445 -0.74 8.66 11.21
CA GLY A 445 -0.04 7.65 10.42
C GLY A 445 1.13 8.13 9.56
N ALA A 446 1.18 9.41 9.17
CA ALA A 446 2.29 9.97 8.39
C ALA A 446 3.54 10.27 9.25
N HIS A 447 3.37 10.57 10.54
CA HIS A 447 4.47 10.99 11.41
C HIS A 447 5.49 9.90 11.74
N PRO A 448 5.13 8.62 11.99
CA PRO A 448 6.12 7.55 12.17
C PRO A 448 7.09 7.44 10.98
N ALA A 449 6.57 7.56 9.77
CA ALA A 449 7.38 7.48 8.54
C ALA A 449 8.28 8.72 8.37
N HIS A 450 7.76 9.92 8.67
CA HIS A 450 8.55 11.15 8.68
C HIS A 450 9.70 11.08 9.71
N ALA A 451 9.41 10.60 10.93
CA ALA A 451 10.43 10.44 11.95
C ALA A 451 11.48 9.38 11.54
N LEU A 452 11.05 8.26 10.95
CA LEU A 452 11.95 7.18 10.58
C LEU A 452 12.92 7.56 9.47
N ILE A 453 12.44 8.24 8.43
CA ILE A 453 13.33 8.75 7.35
C ILE A 453 14.25 9.86 7.86
N THR A 454 13.86 10.60 8.91
CA THR A 454 14.72 11.56 9.59
C THR A 454 15.90 10.88 10.29
N ILE A 455 15.74 9.66 10.85
CA ILE A 455 16.88 8.86 11.35
C ILE A 455 17.89 8.62 10.21
N ALA A 456 17.43 8.19 9.03
CA ALA A 456 18.30 7.97 7.89
C ALA A 456 19.01 9.26 7.46
N ALA A 457 18.34 10.42 7.53
CA ALA A 457 18.90 11.73 7.22
C ALA A 457 20.00 12.14 8.19
N ILE A 458 19.82 11.94 9.51
CA ILE A 458 20.81 12.38 10.49
C ILE A 458 21.97 11.41 10.67
N THR A 459 21.83 10.16 10.23
CA THR A 459 22.87 9.11 10.31
C THR A 459 23.53 8.79 8.97
N GLY A 460 23.07 9.41 7.86
CA GLY A 460 23.59 9.14 6.52
C GLY A 460 23.29 7.74 5.99
N GLN A 461 22.31 7.01 6.57
CA GLN A 461 22.04 5.61 6.24
C GLN A 461 21.06 5.47 5.06
N ILE A 462 21.44 6.01 3.89
CA ILE A 462 20.63 6.00 2.67
C ILE A 462 21.52 6.15 1.42
N GLY A 463 21.12 5.58 0.29
CA GLY A 463 21.76 5.82 -1.01
C GLY A 463 22.95 4.93 -1.33
N TYR A 464 23.19 3.86 -0.57
CA TYR A 464 24.24 2.86 -0.83
C TYR A 464 23.78 1.44 -0.39
N PRO A 465 24.48 0.37 -0.83
CA PRO A 465 24.07 -0.99 -0.51
C PRO A 465 23.95 -1.25 1.00
N GLY A 466 22.85 -1.87 1.41
CA GLY A 466 22.53 -2.19 2.80
C GLY A 466 21.99 -1.01 3.62
N ALA A 467 21.99 0.21 3.08
CA ALA A 467 21.47 1.41 3.72
C ALA A 467 20.21 1.91 3.00
N SER A 468 19.07 1.81 3.65
CA SER A 468 17.77 2.13 3.05
C SER A 468 16.72 2.45 4.11
N CYS A 469 15.75 3.28 3.75
CA CYS A 469 14.58 3.55 4.58
C CYS A 469 13.34 3.71 3.70
N GLY A 470 12.32 2.86 3.91
CA GLY A 470 11.07 2.92 3.16
C GLY A 470 10.19 1.70 3.37
N ALA A 471 9.07 1.62 2.66
CA ALA A 471 8.11 0.53 2.82
C ALA A 471 8.29 -0.57 1.76
N ALA A 472 8.44 -0.22 0.48
CA ALA A 472 8.57 -1.18 -0.60
C ALA A 472 9.22 -0.54 -1.84
N ASP A 473 9.82 -1.35 -2.70
CA ASP A 473 10.28 -0.89 -4.00
C ASP A 473 9.17 -1.06 -5.05
N TRP A 474 8.56 0.05 -5.46
CA TRP A 474 7.55 0.09 -6.53
C TRP A 474 8.06 0.68 -7.84
N SER A 475 9.36 0.83 -7.99
CA SER A 475 9.96 1.44 -9.20
C SER A 475 9.73 0.64 -10.48
N ALA A 476 9.45 -0.67 -10.36
CA ALA A 476 9.07 -1.51 -11.49
C ALA A 476 7.58 -1.36 -11.88
N SER A 477 6.77 -0.78 -11.02
CA SER A 477 5.39 -0.43 -11.32
C SER A 477 5.41 0.72 -12.32
N SER A 478 5.11 0.46 -13.57
CA SER A 478 5.04 1.49 -14.59
C SER A 478 3.78 2.32 -14.40
N GLY A 479 3.97 3.62 -14.18
CA GLY A 479 2.92 4.59 -14.41
C GLY A 479 2.60 4.59 -15.91
N TRP A 480 1.55 3.88 -16.30
CA TRP A 480 1.06 3.94 -17.66
C TRP A 480 0.46 5.33 -17.88
N ALA A 481 1.12 6.20 -18.65
CA ALA A 481 0.55 7.47 -19.04
C ALA A 481 -0.71 7.18 -19.87
N GLN A 482 -1.84 7.71 -19.41
CA GLN A 482 -3.11 7.40 -20.01
C GLN A 482 -3.52 8.53 -20.96
N SER A 483 -3.06 8.45 -22.20
CA SER A 483 -3.53 9.33 -23.27
C SER A 483 -4.94 8.95 -23.76
N TYR A 484 -5.29 7.67 -23.66
CA TYR A 484 -6.59 7.16 -24.09
C TYR A 484 -7.76 7.79 -23.34
N ALA A 485 -7.75 7.77 -22.02
CA ALA A 485 -8.91 8.20 -21.23
C ALA A 485 -9.28 9.69 -21.41
N PRO A 486 -8.34 10.67 -21.43
CA PRO A 486 -8.64 12.08 -21.63
C PRO A 486 -8.68 12.53 -23.09
N LYS A 487 -8.57 11.63 -24.08
CA LYS A 487 -8.48 11.99 -25.51
C LYS A 487 -9.56 12.97 -25.98
N TYR A 488 -10.76 12.89 -25.42
CA TYR A 488 -11.91 13.75 -25.76
C TYR A 488 -12.27 14.74 -24.64
N GLY A 489 -11.36 14.99 -23.71
CA GLY A 489 -11.52 15.85 -22.56
C GLY A 489 -11.51 15.07 -21.24
N ALA A 490 -11.22 15.77 -20.16
CA ALA A 490 -11.31 15.27 -18.80
C ALA A 490 -12.58 15.77 -18.11
N SER A 491 -13.14 15.01 -17.18
CA SER A 491 -14.24 15.48 -16.36
C SER A 491 -13.81 16.70 -15.52
N SER A 492 -14.65 17.72 -15.46
CA SER A 492 -14.52 18.86 -14.55
C SER A 492 -15.19 18.63 -13.19
N SER A 493 -15.93 17.53 -13.05
CA SER A 493 -16.58 17.14 -11.78
C SER A 493 -15.55 16.71 -10.73
N PRO A 494 -15.89 16.80 -9.42
CA PRO A 494 -14.94 16.58 -8.36
C PRO A 494 -14.48 15.13 -8.24
N THR A 495 -13.28 14.97 -7.66
CA THR A 495 -12.81 13.71 -7.10
C THR A 495 -13.03 13.73 -5.58
N LEU A 496 -13.81 12.78 -5.08
CA LEU A 496 -14.29 12.71 -3.71
C LEU A 496 -13.58 11.60 -2.94
N PRO A 497 -13.04 11.85 -1.73
CA PRO A 497 -12.54 10.79 -0.88
C PRO A 497 -13.70 9.96 -0.30
N VAL A 498 -13.58 8.63 -0.33
CA VAL A 498 -14.63 7.73 0.19
C VAL A 498 -14.95 7.99 1.66
N LEU A 499 -13.96 8.37 2.47
CA LEU A 499 -14.15 8.63 3.91
C LEU A 499 -14.91 9.94 4.19
N ALA A 500 -14.87 10.90 3.27
CA ALA A 500 -15.61 12.15 3.40
C ALA A 500 -17.02 12.10 2.80
N LEU A 501 -17.40 11.01 2.12
CA LEU A 501 -18.72 10.90 1.51
C LEU A 501 -19.87 11.09 2.51
N PRO A 502 -19.83 10.54 3.75
CA PRO A 502 -20.91 10.78 4.71
C PRO A 502 -21.14 12.26 5.01
N GLU A 503 -20.07 13.03 5.28
CA GLU A 503 -20.15 14.48 5.53
C GLU A 503 -20.65 15.24 4.31
N ILE A 504 -20.15 14.93 3.11
CA ILE A 504 -20.55 15.56 1.85
C ILE A 504 -22.03 15.33 1.57
N ILE A 505 -22.53 14.12 1.80
CA ILE A 505 -23.94 13.80 1.54
C ILE A 505 -24.85 14.37 2.63
N GLU A 506 -24.44 14.35 3.90
CA GLU A 506 -25.18 14.89 5.02
C GLU A 506 -25.28 16.43 4.95
N SER A 507 -24.19 17.12 4.54
CA SER A 507 -24.20 18.56 4.33
C SER A 507 -24.93 19.00 3.05
N GLY A 508 -24.93 18.15 2.02
CA GLY A 508 -25.40 18.49 0.68
C GLY A 508 -24.51 19.50 -0.06
N GLU A 509 -23.27 19.65 0.38
CA GLU A 509 -22.29 20.61 -0.15
C GLU A 509 -20.93 19.96 -0.37
N TYR A 510 -20.19 20.46 -1.38
CA TYR A 510 -18.79 20.14 -1.61
C TYR A 510 -18.05 21.40 -2.08
N GLY A 511 -17.00 21.79 -1.36
CA GLY A 511 -16.25 23.01 -1.70
C GLY A 511 -17.05 24.30 -1.56
N GLY A 512 -18.08 24.33 -0.72
CA GLY A 512 -18.96 25.48 -0.54
C GLY A 512 -20.07 25.61 -1.59
N GLU A 513 -20.17 24.66 -2.49
CA GLU A 513 -21.19 24.60 -3.53
C GLU A 513 -22.18 23.45 -3.29
N PRO A 514 -23.48 23.60 -3.61
CA PRO A 514 -24.44 22.51 -3.50
C PRO A 514 -24.00 21.26 -4.29
N PHE A 515 -24.00 20.12 -3.63
CA PHE A 515 -23.57 18.86 -4.22
C PHE A 515 -24.53 17.71 -3.89
N ALA A 516 -24.85 16.87 -4.88
CA ALA A 516 -25.62 15.67 -4.71
C ALA A 516 -24.95 14.48 -5.40
N LEU A 517 -24.77 13.37 -4.71
CA LEU A 517 -24.36 12.08 -5.27
C LEU A 517 -25.59 11.16 -5.29
N LYS A 518 -25.98 10.62 -6.46
CA LYS A 518 -27.21 9.83 -6.65
C LYS A 518 -27.01 8.51 -7.37
N ALA A 519 -25.93 8.36 -8.15
CA ALA A 519 -25.59 7.08 -8.76
C ALA A 519 -24.10 6.78 -8.61
N MET A 520 -23.78 5.49 -8.52
CA MET A 520 -22.42 5.01 -8.40
C MET A 520 -22.19 3.77 -9.26
N LEU A 521 -21.17 3.82 -10.13
CA LEU A 521 -20.59 2.65 -10.78
C LEU A 521 -19.38 2.19 -9.94
N ILE A 522 -19.47 0.99 -9.40
CA ILE A 522 -18.40 0.41 -8.58
C ILE A 522 -17.78 -0.74 -9.35
N HIS A 523 -16.50 -0.60 -9.67
CA HIS A 523 -15.70 -1.66 -10.26
C HIS A 523 -14.34 -1.74 -9.58
N HIS A 524 -13.71 -2.92 -9.56
CA HIS A 524 -12.44 -3.18 -8.89
C HIS A 524 -12.41 -2.76 -7.40
N GLY A 525 -13.55 -2.68 -6.75
CA GLY A 525 -13.70 -2.23 -5.37
C GLY A 525 -14.81 -2.95 -4.61
N ASN A 526 -14.62 -3.11 -3.30
CA ASN A 526 -15.64 -3.68 -2.39
C ASN A 526 -15.76 -2.81 -1.13
N PRO A 527 -16.23 -1.53 -1.27
CA PRO A 527 -16.24 -0.57 -0.15
C PRO A 527 -17.00 -1.06 1.07
N LEU A 528 -18.10 -1.82 0.90
CA LEU A 528 -18.85 -2.38 2.05
C LEU A 528 -18.16 -3.58 2.73
N CYS A 529 -16.93 -3.92 2.33
CA CYS A 529 -16.06 -4.87 3.04
C CYS A 529 -14.73 -4.24 3.43
N THR A 530 -14.21 -3.29 2.63
CA THR A 530 -12.83 -2.81 2.76
C THR A 530 -12.71 -1.39 3.30
N SER A 531 -13.84 -0.68 3.53
CA SER A 531 -13.86 0.62 4.19
C SER A 531 -14.06 0.48 5.71
N VAL A 532 -14.36 1.56 6.40
CA VAL A 532 -14.53 1.66 7.84
C VAL A 532 -15.93 2.20 8.19
N ASP A 533 -16.39 2.05 9.45
CA ASP A 533 -17.72 2.44 9.93
C ASP A 533 -18.86 2.08 8.95
N MET A 534 -18.95 0.79 8.69
CA MET A 534 -19.82 0.23 7.66
C MET A 534 -21.29 0.63 7.83
N ASN A 535 -21.73 0.72 9.08
CA ASN A 535 -23.11 1.09 9.39
C ASN A 535 -23.43 2.54 9.02
N ARG A 536 -22.52 3.46 9.30
CA ARG A 536 -22.67 4.86 8.87
C ARG A 536 -22.58 4.96 7.35
N LEU A 537 -21.59 4.30 6.73
CA LEU A 537 -21.43 4.33 5.28
C LEU A 537 -22.67 3.81 4.53
N LYS A 538 -23.28 2.71 4.99
CA LYS A 538 -24.53 2.20 4.43
C LYS A 538 -25.65 3.24 4.55
N ARG A 539 -25.94 3.70 5.77
CA ARG A 539 -27.07 4.58 6.06
C ARG A 539 -26.94 5.95 5.41
N THR A 540 -25.75 6.57 5.43
CA THR A 540 -25.57 7.95 4.97
C THR A 540 -25.20 8.06 3.51
N VAL A 541 -24.60 7.03 2.91
CA VAL A 541 -24.18 7.04 1.51
C VAL A 541 -25.04 6.09 0.68
N PHE A 542 -24.92 4.77 0.90
CA PHE A 542 -25.52 3.78 0.00
C PHE A 542 -27.03 3.84 -0.03
N ASP A 543 -27.71 4.08 1.11
CA ASP A 543 -29.16 4.19 1.18
C ASP A 543 -29.69 5.48 0.53
N GLN A 544 -28.84 6.51 0.34
CA GLN A 544 -29.22 7.77 -0.31
C GLN A 544 -29.02 7.76 -1.84
N LEU A 545 -28.36 6.72 -2.37
CA LEU A 545 -28.19 6.57 -3.81
C LEU A 545 -29.46 6.02 -4.46
N GLU A 546 -29.80 6.58 -5.62
CA GLU A 546 -30.93 6.13 -6.43
C GLU A 546 -30.57 4.95 -7.34
N HIS A 547 -29.27 4.78 -7.68
CA HIS A 547 -28.78 3.70 -8.53
C HIS A 547 -27.34 3.29 -8.22
N ILE A 548 -27.12 2.01 -7.91
CA ILE A 548 -25.81 1.42 -7.62
C ILE A 548 -25.57 0.25 -8.58
N VAL A 549 -24.54 0.36 -9.40
CA VAL A 549 -24.09 -0.68 -10.32
C VAL A 549 -22.76 -1.23 -9.85
N VAL A 550 -22.66 -2.54 -9.70
CA VAL A 550 -21.40 -3.23 -9.32
C VAL A 550 -20.95 -4.15 -10.43
N VAL A 551 -19.69 -4.02 -10.82
CA VAL A 551 -19.01 -4.91 -11.77
C VAL A 551 -18.03 -5.79 -11.00
N ASP A 552 -18.36 -7.07 -10.84
CA ASP A 552 -17.50 -8.02 -10.10
C ASP A 552 -17.64 -9.45 -10.63
N SER A 553 -16.74 -10.31 -10.26
CA SER A 553 -16.72 -11.73 -10.62
C SER A 553 -17.46 -12.64 -9.62
N VAL A 554 -17.65 -12.20 -8.38
CA VAL A 554 -18.35 -12.90 -7.30
C VAL A 554 -19.25 -11.95 -6.53
N MET A 555 -20.25 -12.50 -5.80
CA MET A 555 -21.14 -11.69 -4.96
C MET A 555 -20.39 -11.20 -3.71
N THR A 556 -19.79 -10.02 -3.82
CA THR A 556 -19.15 -9.30 -2.72
C THR A 556 -20.20 -8.62 -1.82
N ASP A 557 -19.78 -8.12 -0.64
CA ASP A 557 -20.70 -7.40 0.26
C ASP A 557 -21.32 -6.18 -0.44
N THR A 558 -20.53 -5.47 -1.25
CA THR A 558 -21.02 -4.34 -2.06
C THR A 558 -21.97 -4.80 -3.16
N ALA A 559 -21.65 -5.89 -3.86
CA ALA A 559 -22.54 -6.47 -4.87
C ALA A 559 -23.89 -6.88 -4.28
N CYS A 560 -23.88 -7.50 -3.08
CA CYS A 560 -25.11 -7.86 -2.37
C CYS A 560 -26.00 -6.65 -2.01
N TYR A 561 -25.44 -5.44 -1.97
CA TYR A 561 -26.13 -4.19 -1.60
C TYR A 561 -26.40 -3.26 -2.78
N SER A 562 -26.18 -3.72 -4.01
CA SER A 562 -26.38 -2.94 -5.24
C SER A 562 -27.75 -3.14 -5.88
N ASP A 563 -28.06 -2.36 -6.91
CA ASP A 563 -29.27 -2.46 -7.73
C ASP A 563 -29.06 -3.33 -8.95
N LEU A 564 -27.86 -3.25 -9.55
CA LEU A 564 -27.41 -4.09 -10.67
C LEU A 564 -26.05 -4.72 -10.36
N VAL A 565 -25.88 -6.00 -10.73
CA VAL A 565 -24.58 -6.70 -10.70
C VAL A 565 -24.25 -7.21 -12.08
N LEU A 566 -23.08 -6.83 -12.59
CA LEU A 566 -22.59 -7.18 -13.91
C LEU A 566 -21.41 -8.15 -13.81
N PRO A 567 -21.47 -9.34 -14.44
CA PRO A 567 -20.41 -10.36 -14.38
C PRO A 567 -19.22 -9.94 -15.23
N VAL A 568 -18.04 -9.85 -14.60
CA VAL A 568 -16.79 -9.47 -15.27
C VAL A 568 -15.88 -10.68 -15.54
N ALA A 569 -15.15 -10.61 -16.65
CA ALA A 569 -14.13 -11.59 -17.03
C ALA A 569 -12.95 -11.57 -16.03
N GLN A 570 -12.36 -12.75 -15.77
CA GLN A 570 -11.20 -12.89 -14.90
C GLN A 570 -9.88 -12.88 -15.70
N TRP A 571 -8.75 -12.68 -15.00
CA TRP A 571 -7.44 -12.33 -15.58
C TRP A 571 -6.92 -13.22 -16.73
N PHE A 572 -7.30 -14.49 -16.84
CA PHE A 572 -6.88 -15.37 -17.94
C PHE A 572 -7.91 -15.49 -19.07
N GLU A 573 -8.96 -14.69 -19.00
CA GLU A 573 -10.03 -14.60 -19.98
C GLU A 573 -9.88 -13.40 -20.95
N PHE A 574 -8.82 -12.57 -20.74
CA PHE A 574 -8.50 -11.41 -21.62
C PHE A 574 -7.00 -11.13 -21.61
N GLU A 575 -6.52 -10.40 -22.63
CA GLU A 575 -5.14 -9.92 -22.70
C GLU A 575 -4.97 -8.65 -21.89
N ASP A 576 -3.83 -8.52 -21.17
CA ASP A 576 -3.48 -7.31 -20.44
C ASP A 576 -1.96 -7.20 -20.26
N ILE A 577 -1.46 -6.06 -19.82
CA ILE A 577 -0.06 -5.78 -19.59
C ILE A 577 0.13 -5.31 -18.15
N THR A 578 1.17 -5.79 -17.48
CA THR A 578 1.58 -5.32 -16.15
C THR A 578 2.98 -4.76 -16.19
N GLY A 579 3.23 -3.72 -15.42
CA GLY A 579 4.54 -3.10 -15.30
C GLY A 579 5.47 -3.74 -14.26
N GLY A 580 5.10 -4.88 -13.71
CA GLY A 580 5.86 -5.50 -12.62
C GLY A 580 5.29 -5.19 -11.24
N GLY A 581 6.01 -5.57 -10.21
CA GLY A 581 5.61 -5.40 -8.80
C GLY A 581 6.81 -5.25 -7.88
N GLN A 582 6.60 -5.31 -6.59
CA GLN A 582 7.61 -5.04 -5.55
C GLN A 582 8.86 -5.93 -5.65
N THR A 583 8.74 -7.17 -6.10
CA THR A 583 9.87 -8.10 -6.23
C THR A 583 10.03 -8.67 -7.64
N ASN A 584 9.14 -8.35 -8.56
CA ASN A 584 9.15 -8.86 -9.93
C ASN A 584 9.34 -7.67 -10.89
N PHE A 585 10.57 -7.51 -11.39
CA PHE A 585 11.03 -6.34 -12.13
C PHE A 585 10.94 -6.52 -13.64
N TYR A 586 9.80 -6.98 -14.15
CA TYR A 586 9.59 -7.13 -15.58
C TYR A 586 8.23 -6.61 -16.03
N THR A 587 8.22 -6.03 -17.21
CA THR A 587 7.00 -5.81 -17.95
C THR A 587 6.51 -7.16 -18.45
N GLY A 588 5.27 -7.51 -18.09
CA GLY A 588 4.69 -8.82 -18.37
C GLY A 588 3.44 -8.75 -19.22
N PHE A 589 3.32 -9.65 -20.18
CA PHE A 589 2.13 -9.85 -21.00
C PHE A 589 1.28 -10.98 -20.41
N ASN A 590 0.03 -10.69 -20.09
CA ASN A 590 -0.95 -11.68 -19.67
C ASN A 590 -1.73 -12.15 -20.88
N GLU A 591 -1.56 -13.42 -21.27
CA GLU A 591 -2.29 -14.01 -22.40
C GLU A 591 -3.72 -14.37 -22.01
N LYS A 592 -4.62 -14.24 -22.98
CA LYS A 592 -5.95 -14.85 -22.90
C LYS A 592 -5.80 -16.38 -23.08
N ALA A 593 -5.93 -17.12 -21.98
CA ALA A 593 -5.77 -18.57 -21.96
C ALA A 593 -7.06 -19.32 -22.26
N ILE A 594 -8.21 -18.73 -21.90
CA ILE A 594 -9.56 -19.28 -22.16
C ILE A 594 -10.53 -18.16 -22.55
N GLU A 595 -11.64 -18.54 -23.15
CA GLU A 595 -12.74 -17.59 -23.38
C GLU A 595 -13.43 -17.20 -22.06
N PRO A 596 -14.01 -15.98 -21.97
CA PRO A 596 -14.79 -15.58 -20.82
C PRO A 596 -15.88 -16.61 -20.51
N LEU A 597 -15.95 -17.02 -19.23
CA LEU A 597 -16.92 -18.03 -18.81
C LEU A 597 -18.32 -17.44 -18.64
N HIS A 598 -19.32 -18.25 -18.96
CA HIS A 598 -20.74 -17.87 -18.89
C HIS A 598 -21.06 -16.65 -19.77
N GLU A 599 -21.72 -15.63 -19.23
CA GLU A 599 -22.03 -14.39 -19.92
C GLU A 599 -21.11 -13.24 -19.50
N SER A 600 -20.00 -13.52 -18.81
CA SER A 600 -19.09 -12.44 -18.37
C SER A 600 -18.44 -11.73 -19.56
N LYS A 601 -18.24 -10.43 -19.41
CA LYS A 601 -17.60 -9.55 -20.40
C LYS A 601 -16.35 -8.91 -19.78
N THR A 602 -15.45 -8.46 -20.63
CA THR A 602 -14.32 -7.64 -20.16
C THR A 602 -14.80 -6.28 -19.67
N ASP A 603 -14.03 -5.63 -18.83
CA ASP A 603 -14.31 -4.24 -18.39
C ASP A 603 -14.48 -3.30 -19.59
N SER A 604 -13.66 -3.48 -20.64
CA SER A 604 -13.74 -2.72 -21.88
C SER A 604 -15.07 -2.92 -22.61
N ASP A 605 -15.53 -4.17 -22.73
CA ASP A 605 -16.79 -4.49 -23.40
C ASP A 605 -17.99 -3.97 -22.61
N ILE A 606 -17.95 -4.03 -21.28
CA ILE A 606 -19.00 -3.49 -20.41
C ILE A 606 -19.10 -1.97 -20.59
N ALA A 607 -17.98 -1.25 -20.52
CA ALA A 607 -17.97 0.20 -20.67
C ALA A 607 -18.40 0.65 -22.06
N ARG A 608 -17.97 -0.07 -23.13
CA ARG A 608 -18.42 0.19 -24.53
C ARG A 608 -19.92 -0.02 -24.68
N LEU A 609 -20.48 -1.08 -24.11
CA LEU A 609 -21.91 -1.36 -24.17
C LEU A 609 -22.74 -0.27 -23.49
N ILE A 610 -22.32 0.18 -22.30
CA ILE A 610 -22.96 1.31 -21.60
C ILE A 610 -22.86 2.58 -22.46
N ALA A 611 -21.66 2.88 -23.01
CA ALA A 611 -21.43 4.04 -23.85
C ALA A 611 -22.32 4.02 -25.13
N GLU A 612 -22.49 2.85 -25.74
CA GLU A 612 -23.37 2.69 -26.92
C GLU A 612 -24.83 3.07 -26.58
N LYS A 613 -25.35 2.56 -25.43
CA LYS A 613 -26.71 2.89 -24.98
C LYS A 613 -26.91 4.36 -24.60
N MET A 614 -25.82 5.01 -24.17
CA MET A 614 -25.81 6.46 -23.90
C MET A 614 -25.60 7.33 -25.16
N GLY A 615 -25.46 6.73 -26.35
CA GLY A 615 -25.20 7.45 -27.61
C GLY A 615 -23.74 7.95 -27.73
N LEU A 616 -22.81 7.38 -26.96
CA LEU A 616 -21.39 7.74 -26.90
C LEU A 616 -20.47 6.74 -27.63
N GLY A 617 -21.05 5.78 -28.39
CA GLY A 617 -20.29 4.70 -29.03
C GLY A 617 -19.20 5.17 -29.98
N GLU A 618 -19.40 6.31 -30.65
CA GLU A 618 -18.40 6.90 -31.56
C GLU A 618 -17.06 7.26 -30.90
N TYR A 619 -17.02 7.39 -29.58
CA TYR A 619 -15.83 7.70 -28.83
C TYR A 619 -15.07 6.44 -28.34
N PHE A 620 -15.51 5.24 -28.69
CA PHE A 620 -14.97 3.95 -28.24
C PHE A 620 -14.62 3.01 -29.39
N THR A 621 -13.95 3.53 -30.41
CA THR A 621 -13.63 2.81 -31.64
C THR A 621 -12.37 1.96 -31.56
N GLU A 622 -11.48 2.26 -30.63
CA GLU A 622 -10.21 1.56 -30.47
C GLU A 622 -10.42 0.15 -29.88
N THR A 623 -9.68 -0.81 -30.42
CA THR A 623 -9.59 -2.17 -29.87
C THR A 623 -8.77 -2.20 -28.59
N ASP A 624 -8.90 -3.26 -27.78
CA ASP A 624 -8.09 -3.45 -26.57
C ASP A 624 -6.59 -3.49 -26.88
N ALA A 625 -6.20 -4.10 -28.02
CA ALA A 625 -4.81 -4.10 -28.47
C ALA A 625 -4.26 -2.69 -28.74
N GLU A 626 -5.06 -1.82 -29.36
CA GLU A 626 -4.66 -0.43 -29.61
C GLU A 626 -4.58 0.38 -28.31
N ILE A 627 -5.45 0.12 -27.34
CA ILE A 627 -5.38 0.75 -26.00
C ILE A 627 -4.11 0.32 -25.27
N LEU A 628 -3.75 -0.98 -25.34
CA LEU A 628 -2.54 -1.50 -24.74
C LEU A 628 -1.27 -0.94 -25.41
N ASP A 629 -1.28 -0.81 -26.73
CA ASP A 629 -0.15 -0.22 -27.46
C ASP A 629 0.01 1.27 -27.14
N ASP A 630 -1.08 2.04 -27.09
CA ASP A 630 -1.07 3.44 -26.64
C ASP A 630 -0.51 3.60 -25.21
N ALA A 631 -0.93 2.74 -24.30
CA ALA A 631 -0.40 2.73 -22.94
C ALA A 631 1.11 2.46 -22.89
N MET A 632 1.61 1.54 -23.71
CA MET A 632 3.05 1.24 -23.81
C MET A 632 3.83 2.37 -24.45
N LEU A 633 3.34 2.93 -25.55
CA LEU A 633 3.99 4.06 -26.24
C LEU A 633 4.06 5.31 -25.38
N SER A 634 3.13 5.47 -24.44
CA SER A 634 3.09 6.56 -23.47
C SER A 634 3.98 6.31 -22.24
N SER A 635 4.44 5.08 -21.99
CA SER A 635 5.27 4.71 -20.85
C SER A 635 6.75 4.99 -21.10
N GLU A 636 7.36 5.86 -20.27
CA GLU A 636 8.78 6.15 -20.35
C GLU A 636 9.65 4.88 -20.20
N THR A 637 9.24 3.95 -19.32
CA THR A 637 9.91 2.66 -19.14
C THR A 637 9.88 1.84 -20.42
N CYS A 638 8.72 1.72 -21.06
CA CYS A 638 8.59 0.99 -22.32
C CYS A 638 9.37 1.65 -23.45
N GLN A 639 9.37 2.98 -23.53
CA GLN A 639 10.15 3.74 -24.50
C GLN A 639 11.65 3.49 -24.31
N LYS A 640 12.16 3.56 -23.09
CA LYS A 640 13.58 3.26 -22.77
C LYS A 640 13.98 1.84 -23.14
N LEU A 641 13.07 0.88 -23.00
CA LEU A 641 13.29 -0.53 -23.35
C LEU A 641 13.00 -0.84 -24.83
N GLY A 642 12.48 0.11 -25.60
CA GLY A 642 12.08 -0.07 -27.01
C GLY A 642 10.92 -1.07 -27.17
N LEU A 643 10.01 -1.16 -26.20
CA LEU A 643 8.89 -2.09 -26.19
C LEU A 643 7.64 -1.51 -26.84
N SER A 644 6.96 -2.35 -27.62
CA SER A 644 5.62 -2.16 -28.15
C SER A 644 4.74 -3.33 -27.73
N TYR A 645 3.42 -3.18 -27.89
CA TYR A 645 2.49 -4.30 -27.68
C TYR A 645 2.88 -5.56 -28.44
N ALA A 646 3.24 -5.43 -29.74
CA ALA A 646 3.63 -6.55 -30.58
C ALA A 646 4.91 -7.25 -30.05
N SER A 647 5.95 -6.49 -29.70
CA SER A 647 7.22 -7.06 -29.21
C SER A 647 7.07 -7.70 -27.83
N LEU A 648 6.23 -7.11 -26.94
CA LEU A 648 5.97 -7.71 -25.65
C LEU A 648 5.08 -8.96 -25.76
N LYS A 649 4.12 -8.97 -26.68
CA LYS A 649 3.30 -10.16 -26.97
C LYS A 649 4.12 -11.34 -27.48
N GLU A 650 5.23 -11.10 -28.16
CA GLU A 650 6.19 -12.12 -28.59
C GLU A 650 7.08 -12.59 -27.43
N SER A 651 7.70 -11.62 -26.70
CA SER A 651 8.66 -11.91 -25.63
C SER A 651 8.04 -12.36 -24.32
N LYS A 652 6.77 -12.03 -24.06
CA LYS A 652 5.96 -12.31 -22.86
C LYS A 652 6.44 -11.61 -21.60
N LEU A 653 7.72 -11.64 -21.29
CA LEU A 653 8.33 -11.07 -20.08
C LEU A 653 9.62 -10.36 -20.48
N VAL A 654 9.75 -9.08 -20.12
CA VAL A 654 10.95 -8.29 -20.38
C VAL A 654 11.41 -7.65 -19.06
N PRO A 655 12.64 -7.96 -18.61
CA PRO A 655 13.21 -7.32 -17.42
C PRO A 655 13.29 -5.80 -17.60
N GLN A 656 12.80 -5.05 -16.62
CA GLN A 656 12.91 -3.58 -16.62
C GLN A 656 14.28 -3.10 -16.17
N ARG A 657 14.98 -3.93 -15.41
CA ARG A 657 16.34 -3.68 -14.93
C ARG A 657 17.10 -4.97 -14.73
N THR A 658 18.41 -4.87 -14.77
CA THR A 658 19.35 -5.90 -14.35
C THR A 658 20.02 -5.48 -13.04
N GLY A 659 20.25 -6.41 -12.13
CA GLY A 659 20.88 -6.15 -10.84
C GLY A 659 19.93 -5.66 -9.74
N VAL A 660 20.53 -5.28 -8.62
CA VAL A 660 19.85 -4.80 -7.41
C VAL A 660 19.75 -3.28 -7.48
N LYS A 661 18.55 -2.73 -7.31
CA LYS A 661 18.36 -1.27 -7.25
C LYS A 661 18.75 -0.74 -5.88
N ILE A 662 19.51 0.34 -5.88
CA ILE A 662 19.76 1.18 -4.71
C ILE A 662 18.95 2.46 -4.89
N ALA A 663 18.02 2.71 -3.99
CA ALA A 663 17.25 3.94 -4.00
C ALA A 663 18.12 5.12 -3.56
N PHE A 664 17.94 6.28 -4.21
CA PHE A 664 18.72 7.50 -3.93
C PHE A 664 20.23 7.33 -4.07
N GLU A 665 20.69 6.46 -4.97
CA GLU A 665 22.11 6.17 -5.16
C GLU A 665 22.95 7.46 -5.32
N GLY A 666 23.97 7.60 -4.46
CA GLY A 666 24.79 8.79 -4.40
C GLY A 666 24.08 10.00 -3.77
N ALA A 667 23.13 9.79 -2.89
CA ALA A 667 22.38 10.80 -2.13
C ALA A 667 21.69 11.86 -3.04
N LYS A 668 21.03 11.38 -4.12
CA LYS A 668 20.28 12.23 -5.04
C LYS A 668 18.82 12.26 -4.69
N PHE A 669 18.30 13.42 -4.31
CA PHE A 669 16.91 13.63 -3.90
C PHE A 669 16.18 14.53 -4.88
N THR A 670 14.85 14.39 -4.96
CA THR A 670 13.97 15.16 -5.85
C THR A 670 13.07 16.14 -5.09
N THR A 671 13.50 16.53 -3.92
CA THR A 671 12.89 17.61 -3.14
C THR A 671 13.15 18.97 -3.79
N PRO A 672 12.43 20.04 -3.42
CA PRO A 672 12.68 21.39 -3.91
C PRO A 672 14.14 21.86 -3.72
N SER A 673 14.78 21.51 -2.61
CA SER A 673 16.17 21.85 -2.34
C SER A 673 17.20 20.89 -2.96
N GLY A 674 16.78 19.75 -3.51
CA GLY A 674 17.67 18.65 -3.93
C GLY A 674 18.30 17.89 -2.76
N ARG A 675 17.87 18.13 -1.53
CA ARG A 675 18.41 17.57 -0.28
C ARG A 675 17.31 16.87 0.53
N MET A 676 17.66 16.13 1.56
CA MET A 676 16.66 15.58 2.49
C MET A 676 16.04 16.69 3.35
N GLU A 677 14.73 16.88 3.22
CA GLU A 677 13.98 17.95 3.89
C GLU A 677 13.22 17.41 5.13
N PHE A 678 13.94 17.00 6.18
CA PHE A 678 13.31 16.61 7.45
C PHE A 678 12.56 17.78 8.13
N TYR A 679 12.92 19.02 7.83
CA TYR A 679 12.12 20.21 8.07
C TYR A 679 11.41 20.61 6.76
N VAL A 680 10.10 20.65 6.77
CA VAL A 680 9.27 20.94 5.59
C VAL A 680 8.93 22.43 5.56
N GLU A 681 9.50 23.16 4.61
CA GLU A 681 9.31 24.63 4.51
C GLU A 681 7.86 25.02 4.22
N LYS A 682 7.20 24.27 3.32
CA LYS A 682 5.81 24.51 2.89
C LYS A 682 4.97 23.25 3.16
N PRO A 683 4.59 23.01 4.43
CA PRO A 683 3.79 21.84 4.75
C PRO A 683 2.40 21.96 4.12
N VAL A 684 1.89 20.83 3.67
CA VAL A 684 0.56 20.70 3.06
C VAL A 684 -0.23 19.67 3.84
N ALA A 685 -1.43 20.04 4.25
CA ALA A 685 -2.42 19.12 4.76
C ALA A 685 -3.61 19.10 3.79
N PHE A 686 -4.15 17.91 3.56
CA PHE A 686 -5.19 17.69 2.55
C PHE A 686 -6.62 17.85 3.07
N SER A 687 -6.83 18.33 4.29
CA SER A 687 -8.15 18.31 4.89
C SER A 687 -8.91 19.62 4.70
N ASN A 688 -9.80 19.58 3.74
CA ASN A 688 -10.95 20.51 3.70
C ASN A 688 -12.28 19.81 4.08
N TYR A 689 -12.20 18.67 4.78
CA TYR A 689 -13.36 17.83 5.10
C TYR A 689 -13.85 18.04 6.55
N GLY A 690 -13.84 19.28 7.02
CA GLY A 690 -14.37 19.63 8.34
C GLY A 690 -13.40 19.43 9.51
N GLN A 691 -12.14 19.08 9.24
CA GLN A 691 -11.10 19.03 10.27
C GLN A 691 -10.30 20.33 10.28
N ASP A 692 -10.15 20.93 11.45
CA ASP A 692 -9.26 22.06 11.65
C ASP A 692 -7.84 21.55 11.85
N ILE A 693 -6.97 21.75 10.87
CA ILE A 693 -5.58 21.29 10.90
C ILE A 693 -4.65 22.48 11.04
N ASP A 694 -3.89 22.48 12.12
CA ASP A 694 -2.72 23.32 12.26
C ASP A 694 -1.60 22.78 11.34
N VAL A 695 -1.45 23.39 10.15
CA VAL A 695 -0.46 22.98 9.14
C VAL A 695 0.97 23.13 9.66
N GLU A 696 1.23 24.07 10.58
CA GLU A 696 2.55 24.34 11.15
C GLU A 696 3.11 23.12 11.91
N ARG A 697 2.22 22.29 12.47
CA ARG A 697 2.61 21.05 13.13
C ARG A 697 3.27 20.04 12.18
N GLU A 698 3.08 20.15 10.89
CA GLU A 698 3.60 19.24 9.88
C GLU A 698 5.02 19.58 9.39
N ARG A 699 5.64 20.67 9.91
CA ARG A 699 7.00 21.06 9.52
C ARG A 699 8.10 20.09 10.00
N LEU A 700 7.90 19.46 11.15
CA LEU A 700 8.82 18.49 11.76
C LEU A 700 8.09 17.21 12.12
N PRO A 701 8.79 16.08 12.21
CA PRO A 701 8.19 14.87 12.74
C PRO A 701 7.81 15.07 14.21
N ARG A 702 6.59 14.67 14.57
CA ARG A 702 6.02 14.79 15.92
C ARG A 702 5.24 13.54 16.31
N PHE A 703 4.99 13.40 17.61
CA PHE A 703 4.04 12.41 18.09
C PHE A 703 2.70 13.06 18.40
N PHE A 704 1.66 12.48 17.86
CA PHE A 704 0.27 12.70 18.25
C PHE A 704 -0.34 11.36 18.63
N PRO A 705 -1.09 11.28 19.74
CA PRO A 705 -1.76 10.03 20.10
C PRO A 705 -2.79 9.64 19.03
N PRO A 706 -3.12 8.34 18.92
CA PRO A 706 -4.30 7.89 18.19
C PRO A 706 -5.57 8.67 18.55
N GLY A 707 -6.49 8.84 17.61
CA GLY A 707 -7.72 9.61 17.83
C GLY A 707 -8.67 8.96 18.84
N GLU A 708 -8.88 7.65 18.73
CA GLU A 708 -9.73 6.89 19.63
C GLU A 708 -8.96 5.86 20.47
N ALA A 709 -8.06 5.10 19.86
CA ALA A 709 -7.38 3.95 20.48
C ALA A 709 -6.26 4.36 21.45
N TRP A 710 -6.60 5.24 22.41
CA TRP A 710 -5.65 5.79 23.37
C TRP A 710 -6.26 5.84 24.78
N PRO A 711 -5.45 5.60 25.87
CA PRO A 711 -5.96 5.50 27.24
C PRO A 711 -6.70 6.73 27.75
N GLU A 712 -6.34 7.92 27.31
CA GLU A 712 -6.95 9.19 27.71
C GLU A 712 -8.28 9.49 26.99
N ASN A 713 -8.65 8.67 25.99
CA ASN A 713 -9.94 8.81 25.33
C ASN A 713 -11.09 8.42 26.29
N GLU A 714 -12.17 9.19 26.32
CA GLU A 714 -13.33 8.97 27.20
C GLU A 714 -14.01 7.61 27.00
N LYS A 715 -13.89 7.02 25.80
CA LYS A 715 -14.45 5.70 25.47
C LYS A 715 -13.65 4.56 26.08
N TYR A 716 -12.39 4.80 26.52
CA TYR A 716 -11.50 3.74 27.02
C TYR A 716 -12.05 3.06 28.28
N GLU A 717 -12.78 3.80 29.14
CA GLU A 717 -13.41 3.22 30.34
C GLU A 717 -14.51 2.19 29.96
N LYS A 718 -15.21 2.44 28.87
CA LYS A 718 -16.30 1.56 28.38
C LYS A 718 -15.79 0.44 27.46
N TYR A 719 -14.78 0.71 26.66
CA TYR A 719 -14.20 -0.19 25.64
C TYR A 719 -12.68 -0.26 25.79
N PRO A 720 -12.17 -1.07 26.75
CA PRO A 720 -10.78 -0.98 27.17
C PRO A 720 -9.81 -1.77 26.30
N LEU A 721 -10.22 -2.30 25.16
CA LEU A 721 -9.36 -3.05 24.25
C LEU A 721 -9.08 -2.27 22.96
N THR A 722 -7.81 -2.05 22.66
CA THR A 722 -7.38 -1.51 21.37
C THR A 722 -7.56 -2.57 20.28
N LEU A 723 -8.28 -2.23 19.23
CA LEU A 723 -8.47 -3.11 18.08
C LEU A 723 -7.33 -2.92 17.09
N MET A 724 -6.59 -3.99 16.84
CA MET A 724 -5.61 -4.07 15.75
C MET A 724 -6.09 -5.00 14.66
N THR A 725 -5.69 -4.74 13.42
CA THR A 725 -6.01 -5.60 12.28
C THR A 725 -4.76 -6.31 11.77
N SER A 726 -4.92 -7.56 11.34
CA SER A 726 -3.87 -8.34 10.70
C SER A 726 -4.36 -8.92 9.38
N ARG A 727 -3.43 -9.36 8.54
CA ARG A 727 -3.74 -10.06 7.28
C ARG A 727 -3.56 -11.55 7.46
N THR A 728 -4.39 -12.34 6.76
CA THR A 728 -4.15 -13.76 6.57
C THR A 728 -3.39 -13.99 5.25
N LYS A 729 -2.53 -15.00 5.22
CA LYS A 729 -1.81 -15.39 4.00
C LYS A 729 -2.71 -16.01 2.92
N TYR A 730 -3.96 -16.29 3.23
CA TYR A 730 -4.91 -16.98 2.33
C TYR A 730 -5.78 -16.01 1.52
N GLN A 731 -5.91 -14.75 1.96
CA GLN A 731 -6.71 -13.71 1.31
C GLN A 731 -5.84 -12.49 0.97
N VAL A 732 -6.35 -11.60 0.14
CA VAL A 732 -5.75 -10.27 -0.13
C VAL A 732 -6.88 -9.27 -0.15
N HIS A 733 -7.00 -8.44 0.88
CA HIS A 733 -8.16 -7.55 1.05
C HIS A 733 -9.47 -8.32 0.85
N GLY A 734 -10.43 -7.79 0.09
CA GLY A 734 -11.67 -8.48 -0.27
C GLY A 734 -11.53 -9.53 -1.39
N GLN A 735 -10.33 -10.02 -1.69
CA GLN A 735 -10.09 -11.01 -2.76
C GLN A 735 -9.77 -12.39 -2.18
N TRP A 736 -10.10 -13.47 -2.90
CA TRP A 736 -9.83 -14.87 -2.58
C TRP A 736 -10.72 -15.45 -1.46
N PHE A 737 -11.61 -14.68 -0.86
CA PHE A 737 -12.43 -15.10 0.26
C PHE A 737 -13.37 -16.27 -0.06
N SER A 738 -13.82 -16.42 -1.31
CA SER A 738 -14.71 -17.49 -1.78
C SER A 738 -13.98 -18.76 -2.20
N VAL A 739 -12.66 -18.69 -2.42
CA VAL A 739 -11.88 -19.79 -3.03
C VAL A 739 -11.79 -21.00 -2.10
N ARG A 740 -12.46 -22.07 -2.46
CA ARG A 740 -12.73 -23.24 -1.63
C ARG A 740 -11.51 -23.84 -0.94
N ASN A 741 -10.44 -24.15 -1.68
CA ASN A 741 -9.25 -24.79 -1.12
C ASN A 741 -8.49 -23.89 -0.13
N LEU A 742 -8.62 -22.57 -0.23
CA LEU A 742 -8.06 -21.62 0.74
C LEU A 742 -8.97 -21.54 1.97
N ARG A 743 -10.29 -21.61 1.76
CA ARG A 743 -11.28 -21.67 2.83
C ARG A 743 -11.17 -22.92 3.70
N GLU A 744 -10.74 -24.05 3.14
CA GLU A 744 -10.48 -25.28 3.91
C GLU A 744 -9.32 -25.11 4.90
N LEU A 745 -8.37 -24.18 4.62
CA LEU A 745 -7.22 -23.88 5.48
C LEU A 745 -7.49 -22.77 6.49
N ASP A 746 -8.44 -21.88 6.18
CA ASP A 746 -8.84 -20.73 7.01
C ASP A 746 -10.39 -20.65 6.97
N PRO A 747 -11.09 -21.53 7.72
CA PRO A 747 -12.52 -21.75 7.53
C PRO A 747 -13.42 -20.65 8.11
N ASP A 748 -12.99 -20.01 9.20
CA ASP A 748 -13.80 -19.09 9.98
C ASP A 748 -13.12 -17.74 10.16
N PRO A 749 -13.84 -16.61 10.23
CA PRO A 749 -13.26 -15.37 10.69
C PRO A 749 -12.84 -15.52 12.16
N THR A 750 -11.60 -15.12 12.45
CA THR A 750 -11.01 -15.25 13.77
C THR A 750 -10.50 -13.92 14.30
N PHE A 751 -10.46 -13.81 15.62
CA PHE A 751 -9.66 -12.79 16.30
C PHE A 751 -8.78 -13.44 17.37
N ARG A 752 -7.62 -12.82 17.63
CA ARG A 752 -6.68 -13.24 18.67
C ARG A 752 -6.76 -12.27 19.85
N ILE A 753 -6.77 -12.80 21.06
CA ILE A 753 -6.80 -12.01 22.29
C ILE A 753 -5.90 -12.65 23.34
N ASN A 754 -5.33 -11.84 24.25
CA ASN A 754 -4.56 -12.37 25.34
C ASN A 754 -5.45 -13.24 26.24
N PRO A 755 -5.00 -14.45 26.67
CA PRO A 755 -5.80 -15.33 27.51
C PRO A 755 -6.30 -14.71 28.82
N ALA A 756 -5.54 -13.76 29.40
CA ALA A 756 -5.98 -13.06 30.62
C ALA A 756 -7.20 -12.17 30.35
N ASP A 757 -7.17 -11.40 29.25
CA ASP A 757 -8.27 -10.51 28.85
C ASP A 757 -9.54 -11.28 28.49
N ALA A 758 -9.37 -12.40 27.76
CA ALA A 758 -10.49 -13.25 27.38
C ALA A 758 -11.18 -13.88 28.61
N ARG A 759 -10.38 -14.45 29.54
CA ARG A 759 -10.90 -15.05 30.77
C ARG A 759 -11.62 -14.04 31.67
N ALA A 760 -11.08 -12.82 31.78
CA ALA A 760 -11.72 -11.75 32.54
C ALA A 760 -13.12 -11.39 32.03
N ARG A 761 -13.39 -11.71 30.75
CA ARG A 761 -14.65 -11.47 30.04
C ARG A 761 -15.52 -12.72 29.87
N GLY A 762 -15.07 -13.85 30.40
CA GLY A 762 -15.77 -15.13 30.30
C GLY A 762 -15.80 -15.73 28.88
N VAL A 763 -14.90 -15.31 27.99
CA VAL A 763 -14.79 -15.85 26.62
C VAL A 763 -13.80 -17.02 26.62
N GLU A 764 -14.22 -18.15 26.05
CA GLU A 764 -13.42 -19.37 25.96
C GLU A 764 -12.64 -19.45 24.64
N ASP A 765 -11.50 -20.17 24.63
CA ASP A 765 -10.73 -20.44 23.44
C ASP A 765 -11.53 -21.28 22.42
N GLY A 766 -11.53 -20.89 21.16
CA GLY A 766 -12.28 -21.53 20.08
C GLY A 766 -13.78 -21.22 20.08
N ALA A 767 -14.33 -20.49 21.07
CA ALA A 767 -15.74 -20.11 21.12
C ALA A 767 -16.02 -18.93 20.15
N TRP A 768 -17.27 -18.85 19.69
CA TRP A 768 -17.78 -17.66 19.03
C TRP A 768 -18.00 -16.58 20.08
N ALA A 769 -17.49 -15.37 19.78
CA ALA A 769 -17.59 -14.25 20.69
C ALA A 769 -17.87 -12.97 19.90
N GLU A 770 -18.51 -12.02 20.54
CA GLU A 770 -18.86 -10.74 19.98
C GLU A 770 -17.80 -9.70 20.34
N ILE A 771 -17.27 -9.02 19.32
CA ILE A 771 -16.46 -7.81 19.44
C ILE A 771 -17.40 -6.65 19.15
N PHE A 772 -17.47 -5.65 20.00
CA PHE A 772 -18.48 -4.58 19.89
C PHE A 772 -17.99 -3.23 20.43
N ASN A 773 -18.63 -2.19 19.95
CA ASN A 773 -18.63 -0.83 20.50
C ASN A 773 -19.92 -0.09 20.13
N ASP A 774 -19.96 1.26 20.30
CA ASP A 774 -21.18 2.04 20.00
C ASP A 774 -21.55 2.10 18.50
N ARG A 775 -20.61 1.80 17.58
CA ARG A 775 -20.84 1.83 16.12
C ARG A 775 -21.47 0.56 15.59
N GLY A 776 -21.10 -0.57 16.16
CA GLY A 776 -21.58 -1.86 15.70
C GLY A 776 -20.90 -3.03 16.38
N HIS A 777 -20.97 -4.19 15.73
CA HIS A 777 -20.43 -5.42 16.26
C HIS A 777 -19.99 -6.40 15.17
N CYS A 778 -19.21 -7.41 15.57
CA CYS A 778 -18.98 -8.60 14.76
C CYS A 778 -18.80 -9.84 15.64
N VAL A 779 -19.34 -10.97 15.19
CA VAL A 779 -19.22 -12.24 15.89
C VAL A 779 -18.28 -13.17 15.15
N ALA A 780 -17.10 -13.38 15.74
CA ALA A 780 -16.01 -14.17 15.19
C ALA A 780 -15.48 -15.20 16.19
N LYS A 781 -14.62 -16.09 15.76
CA LYS A 781 -14.07 -17.15 16.61
C LYS A 781 -12.90 -16.62 17.42
N CYS A 782 -12.98 -16.74 18.74
CA CYS A 782 -11.94 -16.34 19.66
C CYS A 782 -10.76 -17.33 19.62
N ILE A 783 -9.53 -16.81 19.51
CA ILE A 783 -8.31 -17.60 19.61
C ILE A 783 -7.43 -16.99 20.71
N TYR A 784 -7.11 -17.77 21.71
CA TYR A 784 -6.17 -17.38 22.76
C TYR A 784 -4.76 -17.25 22.20
N SER A 785 -4.10 -16.15 22.45
CA SER A 785 -2.73 -15.93 21.98
C SER A 785 -1.93 -15.06 22.93
N GLU A 786 -0.88 -15.62 23.51
CA GLU A 786 0.12 -14.86 24.28
C GLU A 786 1.00 -13.96 23.38
N ALA A 787 0.92 -14.13 22.06
CA ALA A 787 1.56 -13.25 21.08
C ALA A 787 0.89 -11.87 20.99
N VAL A 788 -0.33 -11.74 21.54
CA VAL A 788 -1.08 -10.48 21.63
C VAL A 788 -0.87 -9.90 23.02
N ARG A 789 -0.46 -8.63 23.08
CA ARG A 789 -0.28 -7.95 24.37
C ARG A 789 -1.63 -7.79 25.11
N PRO A 790 -1.65 -7.79 26.45
CA PRO A 790 -2.84 -7.46 27.21
C PRO A 790 -3.39 -6.07 26.84
N GLY A 791 -4.73 -5.92 26.89
CA GLY A 791 -5.42 -4.69 26.48
C GLY A 791 -5.61 -4.54 24.99
N SER A 792 -5.40 -5.62 24.19
CA SER A 792 -5.51 -5.57 22.75
C SER A 792 -6.25 -6.78 22.16
N VAL A 793 -6.90 -6.56 21.02
CA VAL A 793 -7.51 -7.59 20.16
C VAL A 793 -6.92 -7.49 18.77
N VAL A 794 -6.49 -8.60 18.19
CA VAL A 794 -6.00 -8.66 16.80
C VAL A 794 -6.99 -9.40 15.93
N TYR A 795 -7.54 -8.68 14.99
CA TYR A 795 -8.60 -9.16 14.13
C TYR A 795 -8.09 -9.45 12.71
N MET A 796 -8.58 -10.53 12.07
CA MET A 796 -8.26 -10.84 10.68
C MET A 796 -9.19 -10.09 9.75
N LYS A 797 -8.70 -9.00 9.14
CA LYS A 797 -9.52 -8.08 8.33
C LYS A 797 -9.96 -8.62 6.98
N ASN A 798 -10.97 -7.96 6.41
CA ASN A 798 -11.48 -8.13 5.04
C ASN A 798 -12.17 -9.47 4.76
N TRP A 799 -12.71 -10.12 5.77
CA TRP A 799 -13.65 -11.22 5.60
C TRP A 799 -15.02 -10.70 5.14
N ALA A 800 -15.64 -11.38 4.17
CA ALA A 800 -16.99 -11.05 3.75
C ALA A 800 -18.00 -11.27 4.89
N ALA A 801 -18.98 -10.37 5.02
CA ALA A 801 -19.95 -10.35 6.12
C ALA A 801 -20.68 -11.69 6.29
N LYS A 802 -20.98 -12.40 5.20
CA LYS A 802 -21.68 -13.71 5.21
C LYS A 802 -20.99 -14.81 6.01
N TYR A 803 -19.73 -14.67 6.37
CA TYR A 803 -18.99 -15.68 7.15
C TYR A 803 -19.01 -15.43 8.66
N PHE A 804 -19.42 -14.24 9.08
CA PHE A 804 -19.65 -13.94 10.49
C PHE A 804 -20.96 -14.55 10.97
N LYS A 805 -21.08 -14.82 12.26
CA LYS A 805 -22.36 -15.22 12.84
C LYS A 805 -23.34 -14.05 12.94
N ALA A 806 -22.81 -12.83 13.15
CA ALA A 806 -23.54 -11.56 13.11
C ALA A 806 -22.57 -10.42 12.82
N GLY A 807 -23.06 -9.34 12.24
CA GLY A 807 -22.30 -8.12 11.93
C GLY A 807 -21.15 -8.34 10.94
N SER A 808 -20.23 -7.39 10.91
CA SER A 808 -19.00 -7.47 10.10
C SER A 808 -17.84 -6.75 10.78
N TRP A 809 -16.62 -7.12 10.42
CA TRP A 809 -15.40 -6.58 11.03
C TRP A 809 -15.28 -5.04 10.93
N ALA A 810 -15.80 -4.43 9.87
CA ALA A 810 -15.69 -3.00 9.62
C ALA A 810 -16.75 -2.15 10.32
N GLU A 811 -17.73 -2.76 10.98
CA GLU A 811 -18.78 -2.04 11.72
C GLU A 811 -18.25 -1.36 12.99
N VAL A 812 -17.22 -1.92 13.61
CA VAL A 812 -16.62 -1.38 14.84
C VAL A 812 -15.55 -0.32 14.60
N LEU A 813 -15.15 -0.08 13.33
CA LEU A 813 -14.11 0.87 12.97
C LEU A 813 -14.65 2.30 12.87
N SER A 814 -13.76 3.31 13.09
CA SER A 814 -14.09 4.72 12.98
C SER A 814 -13.90 5.25 11.57
N LEU A 815 -14.70 6.25 11.15
CA LEU A 815 -14.48 7.04 9.94
C LEU A 815 -13.40 8.10 10.09
N GLU A 816 -12.76 8.22 11.25
CA GLU A 816 -11.61 9.09 11.40
C GLU A 816 -10.50 8.70 10.42
N PHE A 817 -9.73 9.68 9.95
CA PHE A 817 -8.68 9.49 8.98
C PHE A 817 -7.44 10.34 9.31
N ASP A 818 -6.29 9.95 8.78
CA ASP A 818 -5.08 10.75 8.85
C ASP A 818 -5.30 12.06 8.07
N PRO A 819 -5.18 13.23 8.74
CA PRO A 819 -5.55 14.51 8.13
C PRO A 819 -4.60 14.97 7.03
N VAL A 820 -3.41 14.41 6.96
CA VAL A 820 -2.43 14.74 5.92
C VAL A 820 -2.71 13.97 4.63
N THR A 821 -3.22 12.75 4.75
CA THR A 821 -3.34 11.81 3.61
C THR A 821 -4.76 11.31 3.36
N VAL A 822 -5.71 11.60 4.24
CA VAL A 822 -7.07 11.02 4.23
C VAL A 822 -7.02 9.47 4.25
N ASN A 823 -6.00 8.90 4.92
CA ASN A 823 -5.78 7.47 5.01
C ASN A 823 -6.74 6.82 6.00
N HIS A 824 -7.22 5.59 5.68
CA HIS A 824 -8.08 4.82 6.57
C HIS A 824 -7.37 4.41 7.87
N CYS A 825 -7.99 4.68 9.01
CA CYS A 825 -7.46 4.36 10.34
C CYS A 825 -7.99 2.99 10.82
N PHE A 826 -7.53 1.90 10.22
CA PHE A 826 -8.00 0.54 10.51
C PHE A 826 -7.65 0.01 11.92
N MET A 827 -6.81 0.70 12.67
CA MET A 827 -6.35 0.29 14.00
C MET A 827 -6.64 1.35 15.07
N ASP A 828 -7.34 2.42 14.71
CA ASP A 828 -7.72 3.49 15.62
C ASP A 828 -9.16 3.31 16.11
N ALA A 829 -9.39 2.24 16.85
CA ALA A 829 -10.69 1.90 17.41
C ALA A 829 -10.58 1.21 18.77
N LEU A 830 -11.47 1.54 19.67
CA LEU A 830 -11.68 0.88 20.96
C LEU A 830 -12.88 -0.07 20.88
N VAL A 831 -12.73 -1.25 21.50
CA VAL A 831 -13.75 -2.29 21.54
C VAL A 831 -13.78 -2.99 22.89
N ASP A 832 -14.82 -3.76 23.14
CA ASP A 832 -14.84 -4.80 24.15
C ASP A 832 -15.30 -6.13 23.55
N VAL A 833 -15.17 -7.22 24.31
CA VAL A 833 -15.46 -8.57 23.86
C VAL A 833 -16.34 -9.27 24.90
N ARG A 834 -17.35 -10.03 24.43
CA ARG A 834 -18.21 -10.82 25.30
C ARG A 834 -18.56 -12.18 24.67
N PRO A 835 -18.93 -13.19 25.48
CA PRO A 835 -19.48 -14.44 24.92
C PRO A 835 -20.69 -14.14 24.04
N TRP A 836 -20.80 -14.87 22.93
CA TRP A 836 -21.98 -14.78 22.05
C TRP A 836 -22.92 -15.93 22.28
N SER A 837 -24.21 -15.65 22.40
CA SER A 837 -25.30 -16.63 22.44
C SER A 837 -26.27 -16.41 21.27
N GLN A 838 -26.83 -17.49 20.73
CA GLN A 838 -27.81 -17.39 19.64
C GLN A 838 -29.14 -16.75 20.04
N GLU A 839 -29.33 -16.48 21.33
CA GLU A 839 -30.59 -15.90 21.88
C GLU A 839 -30.53 -14.36 21.92
N ASP A 840 -29.35 -13.77 21.70
CA ASP A 840 -29.13 -12.34 21.56
C ASP A 840 -29.14 -11.94 20.07
#